data_e4ad86e43637e58e9697c77ffeb1d733
#
_entry.id   e4ad86e43637e58e9697c77ffeb1d733
#
_cell.length_a   1.000
_cell.length_b   1.000
_cell.length_c   1.000
_cell.angle_alpha   90.00
_cell.angle_beta   90.00
_cell.angle_gamma   90.00
#
_symmetry.space_group_name_H-M   'P 1'
#
loop_
_entity.id
_entity.type
_entity.pdbx_description
1 polymer ?
#
loop_
_entity_poly.entity_id
_entity_poly.type
_entity_poly.pdbx_seq_one_letter_code
_entity_poly.pdbx_strand_id
1 'polypeptide(L)'
;MKKYILLIALAVSVLTAKAQFNVDRLITSGKVALHYEDYVLSIQYFNQVIALKPFLYEPWQYRAVAKFYLDDFVGAETDASEAIALNPYIDILYDLRAISRIRQEDYAGAIADYNKAIAISPDTRNYWFNRAICMLNSKDYDDALAQTDSIIRKWQRFANAYQLKAEVWLNKKDTVEAAKWLDKSLEIDPYDASTWTIRANMSLARKQWADADKELGKAIHLKPKETGNYVNRALARLNINNLRGAMADYDMAIDLEPNNFLAHYNRGLLRVQLGDDNRAIDDFDYVIKMEPQNFMAIFNRGTLKEKTGNLRGAIHDYTKVIEQFPDFWTGLSYRARCYRRLGMTAKAELDEFRIFKAQMNKHLGVQKRWSKAKLKEMRKRSEIDPEKYNQIVVADSSDVAPEYKSEYRGRVQNRHVDGEMKPMYCMAFDSYSNGIKTYQAYDANIEKYNADAKPLRKIYLSCGIRQLTSEDTKNIFTHIDILSTRIATTTTVSKACPTLMERAVAYSVVQNYDAAISDLTVCINADSTNMLAYWQRAVSQSLFNNYEASRGMDVRLLAAKAEADFDVAIKLAPDNAYLYFDRGNLRCSVKNYSHAIDDYTKAISLNPDIAEVYFNRGLAYLKLGNKQQAVADLSKAGELGLYDAYSIIKQQQK
;
A
#
# COMPACT_ATOMS: atom_id res chain seq x y z
N MET A 1 56.09 31.48 26.23
CA MET A 1 55.98 30.20 25.52
C MET A 1 55.01 29.22 26.21
N LYS A 2 55.16 28.82 27.45
CA LYS A 2 54.24 27.89 28.13
C LYS A 2 52.77 28.28 28.13
N LYS A 3 52.42 29.58 28.28
CA LYS A 3 51.04 30.07 28.23
C LYS A 3 50.40 29.97 26.85
N TYR A 4 51.19 30.13 25.76
CA TYR A 4 50.70 29.98 24.38
C TYR A 4 50.53 28.51 23.99
N ILE A 5 51.38 27.61 24.49
CA ILE A 5 51.22 26.18 24.29
C ILE A 5 49.97 25.65 24.99
N LEU A 6 49.65 26.17 26.18
CA LEU A 6 48.42 25.80 26.91
C LEU A 6 47.19 26.32 26.19
N LEU A 7 47.23 27.56 25.62
CA LEU A 7 46.13 28.12 24.81
C LEU A 7 45.91 27.37 23.50
N ILE A 8 46.98 26.97 22.83
CA ILE A 8 46.93 26.14 21.62
C ILE A 8 46.40 24.72 21.97
N ALA A 9 46.84 24.11 23.08
CA ALA A 9 46.33 22.85 23.53
C ALA A 9 44.86 22.91 23.92
N LEU A 10 44.41 24.02 24.55
CA LEU A 10 43.00 24.28 24.87
C LEU A 10 42.17 24.50 23.61
N ALA A 11 42.70 25.28 22.64
CA ALA A 11 42.04 25.52 21.35
C ALA A 11 41.95 24.23 20.53
N VAL A 12 42.97 23.39 20.52
CA VAL A 12 42.95 22.05 19.88
C VAL A 12 41.96 21.11 20.58
N SER A 13 41.89 21.14 21.92
CA SER A 13 40.91 20.33 22.67
C SER A 13 39.47 20.80 22.46
N VAL A 14 39.23 22.11 22.24
CA VAL A 14 37.90 22.64 21.89
C VAL A 14 37.55 22.31 20.43
N LEU A 15 38.52 22.26 19.51
CA LEU A 15 38.29 21.84 18.12
C LEU A 15 38.08 20.33 17.98
N THR A 16 38.50 19.52 18.96
CA THR A 16 38.26 18.08 19.01
C THR A 16 37.06 17.67 19.82
N ALA A 17 36.38 18.60 20.49
CA ALA A 17 35.08 18.39 21.10
C ALA A 17 34.01 18.35 19.99
N LYS A 18 34.14 17.45 19.00
CA LYS A 18 33.01 16.94 18.26
C LYS A 18 32.09 16.36 19.30
N ALA A 19 30.85 16.86 19.35
CA ALA A 19 29.80 16.24 20.13
C ALA A 19 29.87 14.74 19.88
N GLN A 20 30.39 13.99 20.86
CA GLN A 20 30.52 12.54 20.71
C GLN A 20 29.10 12.00 20.78
N PHE A 21 28.52 11.74 19.59
CA PHE A 21 27.23 11.09 19.52
C PHE A 21 27.34 9.78 20.30
N ASN A 22 26.59 9.69 21.37
CA ASN A 22 26.54 8.47 22.17
C ASN A 22 25.78 7.41 21.36
N VAL A 23 26.51 6.55 20.66
CA VAL A 23 25.99 5.51 19.79
C VAL A 23 25.05 4.58 20.56
N ASP A 24 25.39 4.25 21.81
CA ASP A 24 24.54 3.38 22.65
C ASP A 24 23.20 4.03 22.96
N ARG A 25 23.19 5.36 23.16
CA ARG A 25 21.95 6.12 23.34
C ARG A 25 21.11 6.13 22.06
N LEU A 26 21.72 6.29 20.89
CA LEU A 26 21.00 6.23 19.61
C LEU A 26 20.41 4.84 19.37
N ILE A 27 21.17 3.76 19.62
CA ILE A 27 20.68 2.38 19.54
C ILE A 27 19.50 2.17 20.48
N THR A 28 19.64 2.61 21.75
CA THR A 28 18.57 2.50 22.74
C THR A 28 17.32 3.28 22.31
N SER A 29 17.49 4.52 21.82
CA SER A 29 16.36 5.34 21.33
C SER A 29 15.67 4.70 20.14
N GLY A 30 16.46 4.10 19.22
CA GLY A 30 15.92 3.35 18.07
C GLY A 30 15.11 2.12 18.51
N LYS A 31 15.61 1.36 19.49
CA LYS A 31 14.90 0.19 20.06
C LYS A 31 13.62 0.61 20.79
N VAL A 32 13.64 1.73 21.51
CA VAL A 32 12.45 2.29 22.19
C VAL A 32 11.42 2.71 21.16
N ALA A 33 11.81 3.44 20.12
CA ALA A 33 10.91 3.83 19.03
C ALA A 33 10.30 2.59 18.36
N LEU A 34 11.09 1.54 18.10
CA LEU A 34 10.62 0.28 17.54
C LEU A 34 9.59 -0.40 18.45
N HIS A 35 9.84 -0.44 19.76
CA HIS A 35 8.93 -1.02 20.76
C HIS A 35 7.57 -0.30 20.80
N TYR A 36 7.57 1.03 20.64
CA TYR A 36 6.35 1.84 20.59
C TYR A 36 5.75 1.94 19.17
N GLU A 37 6.17 1.10 18.23
CA GLU A 37 5.68 1.07 16.85
C GLU A 37 5.94 2.35 16.06
N ASP A 38 6.89 3.18 16.50
CA ASP A 38 7.34 4.34 15.75
C ASP A 38 8.48 3.94 14.79
N TYR A 39 8.11 3.15 13.78
CA TYR A 39 9.05 2.51 12.86
C TYR A 39 9.85 3.54 12.07
N VAL A 40 9.23 4.65 11.65
CA VAL A 40 9.89 5.70 10.87
C VAL A 40 10.97 6.39 11.72
N LEU A 41 10.67 6.73 12.96
CA LEU A 41 11.65 7.34 13.87
C LEU A 41 12.76 6.35 14.23
N SER A 42 12.42 5.08 14.43
CA SER A 42 13.37 4.00 14.65
C SER A 42 14.41 3.92 13.51
N ILE A 43 13.93 3.95 12.26
CA ILE A 43 14.80 3.98 11.07
C ILE A 43 15.75 5.17 11.11
N GLN A 44 15.27 6.37 11.49
CA GLN A 44 16.12 7.56 11.55
C GLN A 44 17.24 7.43 12.58
N TYR A 45 16.96 6.86 13.75
CA TYR A 45 17.99 6.58 14.75
C TYR A 45 19.03 5.58 14.23
N PHE A 46 18.58 4.48 13.60
CA PHE A 46 19.52 3.48 13.09
C PHE A 46 20.31 3.99 11.88
N ASN A 47 19.76 4.86 11.03
CA ASN A 47 20.50 5.55 9.98
C ASN A 47 21.70 6.33 10.55
N GLN A 48 21.49 7.06 11.67
CA GLN A 48 22.56 7.80 12.33
C GLN A 48 23.64 6.86 12.87
N VAL A 49 23.24 5.72 13.47
CA VAL A 49 24.19 4.73 13.96
C VAL A 49 24.98 4.11 12.81
N ILE A 50 24.31 3.72 11.72
CA ILE A 50 24.95 3.11 10.54
C ILE A 50 25.94 4.10 9.90
N ALA A 51 25.57 5.39 9.79
CA ALA A 51 26.49 6.42 9.28
C ALA A 51 27.74 6.61 10.15
N LEU A 52 27.61 6.45 11.48
CA LEU A 52 28.73 6.57 12.43
C LEU A 52 29.57 5.30 12.56
N LYS A 53 28.91 4.14 12.56
CA LYS A 53 29.53 2.82 12.77
C LYS A 53 28.92 1.75 11.84
N PRO A 54 29.21 1.79 10.54
CA PRO A 54 28.61 0.91 9.53
C PRO A 54 28.96 -0.58 9.72
N PHE A 55 29.98 -0.89 10.52
CA PHE A 55 30.47 -2.24 10.79
C PHE A 55 29.69 -2.97 11.90
N LEU A 56 28.73 -2.33 12.56
CA LEU A 56 27.85 -2.96 13.55
C LEU A 56 26.66 -3.61 12.83
N TYR A 57 26.42 -4.89 13.05
CA TYR A 57 25.28 -5.61 12.44
C TYR A 57 23.93 -5.26 13.07
N GLU A 58 23.89 -4.96 14.38
CA GLU A 58 22.67 -4.71 15.14
C GLU A 58 21.80 -3.56 14.58
N PRO A 59 22.36 -2.38 14.23
CA PRO A 59 21.55 -1.31 13.65
C PRO A 59 20.88 -1.70 12.33
N TRP A 60 21.57 -2.49 11.48
CA TRP A 60 21.02 -3.03 10.25
C TRP A 60 19.88 -4.01 10.54
N GLN A 61 20.08 -4.91 11.51
CA GLN A 61 19.04 -5.84 11.95
C GLN A 61 17.76 -5.11 12.40
N TYR A 62 17.87 -4.14 13.31
CA TYR A 62 16.71 -3.43 13.84
C TYR A 62 16.05 -2.53 12.78
N ARG A 63 16.83 -1.98 11.86
CA ARG A 63 16.28 -1.21 10.74
C ARG A 63 15.53 -2.14 9.77
N ALA A 64 16.04 -3.33 9.51
CA ALA A 64 15.32 -4.35 8.74
C ALA A 64 13.98 -4.71 9.38
N VAL A 65 13.94 -4.90 10.71
CA VAL A 65 12.71 -5.16 11.45
C VAL A 65 11.72 -4.00 11.30
N ALA A 66 12.17 -2.75 11.44
CA ALA A 66 11.31 -1.58 11.28
C ALA A 66 10.74 -1.48 9.86
N LYS A 67 11.56 -1.71 8.82
CA LYS A 67 11.12 -1.74 7.42
C LYS A 67 10.12 -2.88 7.16
N PHE A 68 10.35 -4.06 7.75
CA PHE A 68 9.43 -5.20 7.64
C PHE A 68 8.03 -4.85 8.15
N TYR A 69 7.93 -4.20 9.32
CA TYR A 69 6.64 -3.77 9.87
C TYR A 69 5.98 -2.65 9.03
N LEU A 70 6.75 -1.93 8.23
CA LEU A 70 6.23 -0.96 7.25
C LEU A 70 5.87 -1.60 5.90
N ASP A 71 5.85 -2.94 5.81
CA ASP A 71 5.61 -3.70 4.58
C ASP A 71 6.69 -3.45 3.49
N ASP A 72 7.84 -2.89 3.85
CA ASP A 72 9.00 -2.72 2.95
C ASP A 72 9.89 -3.96 3.00
N PHE A 73 9.44 -5.03 2.39
CA PHE A 73 10.12 -6.34 2.44
C PHE A 73 11.43 -6.34 1.65
N VAL A 74 11.53 -5.57 0.57
CA VAL A 74 12.77 -5.42 -0.23
C VAL A 74 13.84 -4.70 0.56
N GLY A 75 13.49 -3.60 1.22
CA GLY A 75 14.41 -2.87 2.08
C GLY A 75 14.81 -3.66 3.33
N ALA A 76 13.88 -4.46 3.89
CA ALA A 76 14.15 -5.33 5.02
C ALA A 76 15.13 -6.47 4.63
N GLU A 77 14.95 -7.09 3.46
CA GLU A 77 15.88 -8.10 2.92
C GLU A 77 17.28 -7.53 2.69
N THR A 78 17.35 -6.32 2.14
CA THR A 78 18.63 -5.63 1.90
C THR A 78 19.38 -5.40 3.21
N ASP A 79 18.72 -4.81 4.21
CA ASP A 79 19.33 -4.54 5.51
C ASP A 79 19.71 -5.83 6.26
N ALA A 80 18.88 -6.88 6.19
CA ALA A 80 19.21 -8.18 6.75
C ALA A 80 20.43 -8.81 6.06
N SER A 81 20.57 -8.61 4.75
CA SER A 81 21.75 -9.09 4.00
C SER A 81 23.03 -8.38 4.42
N GLU A 82 22.98 -7.07 4.64
CA GLU A 82 24.11 -6.31 5.20
C GLU A 82 24.46 -6.78 6.61
N ALA A 83 23.46 -7.00 7.46
CA ALA A 83 23.67 -7.53 8.81
C ALA A 83 24.35 -8.93 8.78
N ILE A 84 23.92 -9.82 7.87
CA ILE A 84 24.52 -11.15 7.67
C ILE A 84 25.96 -11.05 7.16
N ALA A 85 26.25 -10.12 6.25
CA ALA A 85 27.61 -9.90 5.75
C ALA A 85 28.56 -9.47 6.88
N LEU A 86 28.06 -8.67 7.83
CA LEU A 86 28.84 -8.22 8.99
C LEU A 86 28.96 -9.31 10.07
N ASN A 87 27.94 -10.12 10.28
CA ASN A 87 27.96 -11.22 11.25
C ASN A 87 27.17 -12.45 10.76
N PRO A 88 27.80 -13.40 10.08
CA PRO A 88 27.11 -14.56 9.51
C PRO A 88 26.76 -15.67 10.51
N TYR A 89 27.09 -15.51 11.79
CA TYR A 89 26.88 -16.52 12.84
C TYR A 89 25.62 -16.30 13.67
N ILE A 90 24.78 -15.34 13.29
CA ILE A 90 23.55 -14.99 13.99
C ILE A 90 22.36 -15.57 13.21
N ASP A 91 21.73 -16.59 13.75
CA ASP A 91 20.61 -17.33 13.13
C ASP A 91 19.37 -16.48 12.86
N ILE A 92 19.02 -15.57 13.78
CA ILE A 92 17.85 -14.68 13.62
C ILE A 92 17.98 -13.72 12.41
N LEU A 93 19.17 -13.43 11.92
CA LEU A 93 19.34 -12.60 10.72
C LEU A 93 18.87 -13.32 9.47
N TYR A 94 19.14 -14.63 9.40
CA TYR A 94 18.65 -15.47 8.30
C TYR A 94 17.13 -15.66 8.39
N ASP A 95 16.55 -15.81 9.60
CA ASP A 95 15.11 -15.86 9.77
C ASP A 95 14.44 -14.55 9.30
N LEU A 96 14.98 -13.40 9.71
CA LEU A 96 14.49 -12.08 9.29
C LEU A 96 14.54 -11.91 7.76
N ARG A 97 15.61 -12.35 7.10
CA ARG A 97 15.69 -12.32 5.64
C ARG A 97 14.74 -13.31 4.99
N ALA A 98 14.64 -14.52 5.55
CA ALA A 98 13.71 -15.53 5.06
C ALA A 98 12.25 -15.08 5.10
N ILE A 99 11.78 -14.51 6.22
CA ILE A 99 10.41 -13.99 6.32
C ILE A 99 10.18 -12.82 5.36
N SER A 100 11.19 -11.99 5.11
CA SER A 100 11.10 -10.91 4.12
C SER A 100 10.97 -11.46 2.70
N ARG A 101 11.70 -12.55 2.37
CA ARG A 101 11.63 -13.27 1.10
C ARG A 101 10.29 -13.99 0.91
N ILE A 102 9.75 -14.60 1.97
CA ILE A 102 8.41 -15.23 1.94
C ILE A 102 7.36 -14.21 1.56
N ARG A 103 7.42 -12.99 2.09
CA ARG A 103 6.47 -11.91 1.74
C ARG A 103 6.61 -11.42 0.31
N GLN A 104 7.74 -11.73 -0.34
CA GLN A 104 8.03 -11.47 -1.76
C GLN A 104 7.81 -12.71 -2.64
N GLU A 105 7.29 -13.81 -2.07
CA GLU A 105 7.09 -15.11 -2.72
C GLU A 105 8.40 -15.78 -3.20
N ASP A 106 9.57 -15.31 -2.73
CA ASP A 106 10.86 -15.98 -2.96
C ASP A 106 11.06 -17.13 -1.94
N TYR A 107 10.33 -18.21 -2.15
CA TYR A 107 10.41 -19.39 -1.28
C TYR A 107 11.73 -20.11 -1.38
N ALA A 108 12.38 -20.11 -2.55
CA ALA A 108 13.67 -20.76 -2.74
C ALA A 108 14.78 -20.06 -1.94
N GLY A 109 14.84 -18.73 -2.00
CA GLY A 109 15.74 -17.94 -1.18
C GLY A 109 15.48 -18.08 0.31
N ALA A 110 14.20 -18.16 0.73
CA ALA A 110 13.81 -18.39 2.13
C ALA A 110 14.25 -19.78 2.62
N ILE A 111 14.09 -20.84 1.83
CA ILE A 111 14.57 -22.20 2.15
C ILE A 111 16.09 -22.21 2.35
N ALA A 112 16.84 -21.51 1.48
CA ALA A 112 18.28 -21.40 1.61
C ALA A 112 18.70 -20.71 2.92
N ASP A 113 18.00 -19.65 3.32
CA ASP A 113 18.21 -18.96 4.58
C ASP A 113 17.86 -19.84 5.79
N TYR A 114 16.73 -20.54 5.78
CA TYR A 114 16.39 -21.48 6.86
C TYR A 114 17.37 -22.64 6.95
N ASN A 115 17.97 -23.09 5.85
CA ASN A 115 19.06 -24.08 5.88
C ASN A 115 20.25 -23.54 6.68
N LYS A 116 20.61 -22.27 6.53
CA LYS A 116 21.67 -21.60 7.30
C LYS A 116 21.29 -21.41 8.75
N ALA A 117 20.08 -20.92 9.04
CA ALA A 117 19.58 -20.74 10.40
C ALA A 117 19.56 -22.07 11.18
N ILE A 118 19.11 -23.17 10.56
CA ILE A 118 19.08 -24.51 11.15
C ILE A 118 20.50 -25.04 11.37
N ALA A 119 21.46 -24.75 10.49
CA ALA A 119 22.84 -25.17 10.67
C ALA A 119 23.50 -24.48 11.89
N ILE A 120 23.11 -23.23 12.18
CA ILE A 120 23.57 -22.48 13.36
C ILE A 120 22.83 -22.92 14.61
N SER A 121 21.51 -23.00 14.56
CA SER A 121 20.62 -23.32 15.69
C SER A 121 19.67 -24.48 15.36
N PRO A 122 20.18 -25.74 15.39
CA PRO A 122 19.43 -26.93 14.93
C PRO A 122 18.24 -27.28 15.81
N ASP A 123 18.16 -26.76 17.02
CA ASP A 123 17.07 -27.04 17.98
C ASP A 123 15.95 -26.00 17.95
N THR A 124 16.09 -24.97 17.13
CA THR A 124 15.06 -23.95 16.95
C THR A 124 13.94 -24.47 16.03
N ARG A 125 12.89 -24.99 16.64
CA ARG A 125 11.77 -25.66 15.97
C ARG A 125 11.12 -24.82 14.87
N ASN A 126 11.00 -23.52 15.09
CA ASN A 126 10.32 -22.60 14.15
C ASN A 126 11.03 -22.53 12.80
N TYR A 127 12.35 -22.63 12.74
CA TYR A 127 13.09 -22.63 11.46
C TYR A 127 12.76 -23.85 10.59
N TRP A 128 12.68 -25.04 11.23
CA TRP A 128 12.27 -26.26 10.54
C TRP A 128 10.83 -26.16 10.01
N PHE A 129 9.96 -25.60 10.83
CA PHE A 129 8.53 -25.45 10.50
C PHE A 129 8.33 -24.43 9.37
N ASN A 130 8.94 -23.25 9.45
CA ASN A 130 8.85 -22.22 8.42
C ASN A 130 9.45 -22.68 7.10
N ARG A 131 10.55 -23.48 7.15
CA ARG A 131 11.11 -24.10 5.94
C ARG A 131 10.11 -25.07 5.28
N ALA A 132 9.41 -25.87 6.05
CA ALA A 132 8.37 -26.76 5.53
C ALA A 132 7.19 -25.99 4.89
N ILE A 133 6.81 -24.85 5.47
CA ILE A 133 5.81 -23.95 4.88
C ILE A 133 6.31 -23.41 3.53
N CYS A 134 7.57 -23.02 3.43
CA CYS A 134 8.14 -22.55 2.16
C CYS A 134 8.09 -23.66 1.10
N MET A 135 8.43 -24.93 1.44
CA MET A 135 8.34 -26.07 0.54
C MET A 135 6.90 -26.35 0.09
N LEU A 136 5.92 -26.20 1.00
CA LEU A 136 4.51 -26.32 0.65
C LEU A 136 4.09 -25.23 -0.36
N ASN A 137 4.48 -23.99 -0.12
CA ASN A 137 4.13 -22.85 -0.99
C ASN A 137 4.82 -22.90 -2.35
N SER A 138 6.06 -23.43 -2.43
CA SER A 138 6.74 -23.72 -3.70
C SER A 138 6.18 -24.95 -4.41
N LYS A 139 5.21 -25.65 -3.79
CA LYS A 139 4.58 -26.88 -4.30
C LYS A 139 5.51 -28.09 -4.34
N ASP A 140 6.59 -28.05 -3.60
CA ASP A 140 7.52 -29.16 -3.41
C ASP A 140 6.99 -30.11 -2.34
N TYR A 141 5.86 -30.76 -2.64
CA TYR A 141 5.06 -31.51 -1.64
C TYR A 141 5.81 -32.70 -1.05
N ASP A 142 6.65 -33.37 -1.82
CA ASP A 142 7.38 -34.54 -1.34
C ASP A 142 8.47 -34.13 -0.35
N ASP A 143 9.18 -33.03 -0.62
CA ASP A 143 10.15 -32.45 0.30
C ASP A 143 9.48 -31.88 1.56
N ALA A 144 8.30 -31.25 1.41
CA ALA A 144 7.51 -30.78 2.53
C ALA A 144 7.04 -31.95 3.44
N LEU A 145 6.64 -33.08 2.86
CA LEU A 145 6.30 -34.30 3.63
C LEU A 145 7.53 -34.86 4.37
N ALA A 146 8.67 -35.02 3.70
CA ALA A 146 9.91 -35.49 4.32
C ALA A 146 10.36 -34.55 5.46
N GLN A 147 10.21 -33.24 5.24
CA GLN A 147 10.51 -32.23 6.25
C GLN A 147 9.57 -32.32 7.46
N THR A 148 8.26 -32.43 7.25
CA THR A 148 7.28 -32.60 8.34
C THR A 148 7.52 -33.89 9.12
N ASP A 149 7.89 -34.99 8.45
CA ASP A 149 8.29 -36.23 9.13
C ASP A 149 9.51 -36.06 10.03
N SER A 150 10.48 -35.26 9.58
CA SER A 150 11.68 -34.94 10.38
C SER A 150 11.31 -34.10 11.60
N ILE A 151 10.41 -33.13 11.45
CA ILE A 151 9.90 -32.30 12.56
C ILE A 151 9.16 -33.18 13.57
N ILE A 152 8.25 -34.05 13.11
CA ILE A 152 7.46 -34.94 13.96
C ILE A 152 8.36 -35.91 14.74
N ARG A 153 9.40 -36.47 14.11
CA ARG A 153 10.37 -37.37 14.79
C ARG A 153 11.13 -36.62 15.90
N LYS A 154 11.51 -35.36 15.66
CA LYS A 154 12.28 -34.56 16.62
C LYS A 154 11.39 -33.98 17.73
N TRP A 155 10.18 -33.55 17.39
CA TRP A 155 9.22 -32.90 18.32
C TRP A 155 7.83 -33.56 18.23
N GLN A 156 7.72 -34.75 18.81
CA GLN A 156 6.51 -35.60 18.73
C GLN A 156 5.23 -34.93 19.25
N ARG A 157 5.34 -33.95 20.17
CA ARG A 157 4.20 -33.23 20.74
C ARG A 157 3.93 -31.86 20.07
N PHE A 158 4.47 -31.63 18.89
CA PHE A 158 4.25 -30.40 18.16
C PHE A 158 3.07 -30.55 17.19
N ALA A 159 1.86 -30.27 17.65
CA ALA A 159 0.60 -30.44 16.90
C ALA A 159 0.63 -29.76 15.51
N ASN A 160 1.20 -28.54 15.42
CA ASN A 160 1.27 -27.81 14.15
C ASN A 160 2.02 -28.54 13.03
N ALA A 161 2.99 -29.41 13.37
CA ALA A 161 3.67 -30.22 12.36
C ALA A 161 2.75 -31.26 11.71
N TYR A 162 1.86 -31.84 12.50
CA TYR A 162 0.85 -32.78 12.02
C TYR A 162 -0.21 -32.07 11.19
N GLN A 163 -0.62 -30.87 11.61
CA GLN A 163 -1.52 -30.00 10.85
C GLN A 163 -0.91 -29.61 9.50
N LEU A 164 0.35 -29.15 9.49
CA LEU A 164 1.06 -28.80 8.25
C LEU A 164 1.16 -30.02 7.32
N LYS A 165 1.45 -31.21 7.86
CA LYS A 165 1.49 -32.44 7.06
C LYS A 165 0.13 -32.77 6.45
N ALA A 166 -0.95 -32.56 7.19
CA ALA A 166 -2.30 -32.69 6.66
C ALA A 166 -2.59 -31.70 5.55
N GLU A 167 -2.13 -30.45 5.69
CA GLU A 167 -2.27 -29.41 4.66
C GLU A 167 -1.51 -29.78 3.37
N VAL A 168 -0.31 -30.34 3.48
CA VAL A 168 0.42 -30.86 2.31
C VAL A 168 -0.41 -31.94 1.60
N TRP A 169 -1.02 -32.88 2.33
CA TRP A 169 -1.89 -33.92 1.76
C TRP A 169 -3.16 -33.34 1.13
N LEU A 170 -3.74 -32.29 1.70
CA LEU A 170 -4.88 -31.58 1.09
C LEU A 170 -4.49 -30.96 -0.25
N ASN A 171 -3.32 -30.35 -0.33
CA ASN A 171 -2.80 -29.79 -1.59
C ASN A 171 -2.51 -30.88 -2.63
N LYS A 172 -2.07 -32.10 -2.19
CA LYS A 172 -1.95 -33.29 -3.03
C LYS A 172 -3.31 -33.93 -3.37
N LYS A 173 -4.43 -33.36 -2.86
CA LYS A 173 -5.82 -33.84 -3.03
C LYS A 173 -6.10 -35.19 -2.37
N ASP A 174 -5.26 -35.67 -1.49
CA ASP A 174 -5.50 -36.84 -0.68
C ASP A 174 -6.14 -36.46 0.66
N THR A 175 -7.47 -36.38 0.63
CA THR A 175 -8.25 -36.01 1.81
C THR A 175 -8.30 -37.13 2.86
N VAL A 176 -7.99 -38.39 2.50
CA VAL A 176 -7.98 -39.53 3.46
C VAL A 176 -6.75 -39.44 4.35
N GLU A 177 -5.57 -39.28 3.76
CA GLU A 177 -4.34 -39.10 4.52
C GLU A 177 -4.40 -37.79 5.32
N ALA A 178 -4.90 -36.68 4.73
CA ALA A 178 -5.07 -35.42 5.44
C ALA A 178 -5.89 -35.59 6.73
N ALA A 179 -7.01 -36.29 6.68
CA ALA A 179 -7.85 -36.52 7.86
C ALA A 179 -7.10 -37.23 8.98
N LYS A 180 -6.34 -38.30 8.66
CA LYS A 180 -5.54 -39.05 9.65
C LYS A 180 -4.54 -38.15 10.37
N TRP A 181 -3.90 -37.20 9.65
CA TRP A 181 -2.91 -36.30 10.24
C TRP A 181 -3.57 -35.20 11.05
N LEU A 182 -4.77 -34.72 10.66
CA LEU A 182 -5.56 -33.81 11.50
C LEU A 182 -6.02 -34.49 12.79
N ASP A 183 -6.49 -35.72 12.71
CA ASP A 183 -6.91 -36.48 13.89
C ASP A 183 -5.73 -36.63 14.88
N LYS A 184 -4.51 -36.94 14.38
CA LYS A 184 -3.30 -36.97 15.22
C LYS A 184 -2.92 -35.60 15.80
N SER A 185 -3.12 -34.52 15.04
CA SER A 185 -2.91 -33.17 15.56
C SER A 185 -3.84 -32.90 16.75
N LEU A 186 -5.12 -33.27 16.62
CA LEU A 186 -6.15 -33.10 17.65
C LEU A 186 -5.99 -34.02 18.87
N GLU A 187 -5.34 -35.19 18.69
CA GLU A 187 -4.93 -36.05 19.82
C GLU A 187 -3.86 -35.38 20.70
N ILE A 188 -3.00 -34.57 20.09
CA ILE A 188 -1.91 -33.86 20.77
C ILE A 188 -2.42 -32.54 21.35
N ASP A 189 -3.15 -31.76 20.58
CA ASP A 189 -3.75 -30.48 20.96
C ASP A 189 -5.24 -30.45 20.59
N PRO A 190 -6.11 -30.92 21.49
CA PRO A 190 -7.57 -30.90 21.28
C PRO A 190 -8.18 -29.49 21.38
N TYR A 191 -7.38 -28.48 21.80
CA TYR A 191 -7.82 -27.11 21.99
C TYR A 191 -7.48 -26.18 20.80
N ASP A 192 -6.92 -26.73 19.72
CA ASP A 192 -6.70 -25.96 18.50
C ASP A 192 -7.98 -25.85 17.66
N ALA A 193 -8.64 -24.68 17.76
CA ALA A 193 -9.86 -24.39 17.01
C ALA A 193 -9.66 -24.43 15.49
N SER A 194 -8.47 -24.07 15.01
CA SER A 194 -8.18 -24.04 13.56
C SER A 194 -8.18 -25.45 12.96
N THR A 195 -7.56 -26.39 13.63
CA THR A 195 -7.57 -27.81 13.22
C THR A 195 -8.99 -28.38 13.22
N TRP A 196 -9.82 -28.07 14.22
CA TRP A 196 -11.24 -28.46 14.22
C TRP A 196 -11.99 -27.86 13.05
N THR A 197 -11.75 -26.57 12.70
CA THR A 197 -12.37 -25.93 11.54
C THR A 197 -11.97 -26.62 10.23
N ILE A 198 -10.67 -26.92 10.04
CA ILE A 198 -10.20 -27.62 8.84
C ILE A 198 -10.84 -29.01 8.74
N ARG A 199 -10.88 -29.76 9.85
CA ARG A 199 -11.47 -31.10 9.91
C ARG A 199 -12.96 -31.06 9.55
N ALA A 200 -13.68 -30.09 10.10
CA ALA A 200 -15.09 -29.87 9.82
C ALA A 200 -15.36 -29.48 8.36
N ASN A 201 -14.53 -28.63 7.77
CA ASN A 201 -14.64 -28.29 6.36
C ASN A 201 -14.45 -29.52 5.45
N MET A 202 -13.58 -30.45 5.84
CA MET A 202 -13.45 -31.74 5.15
C MET A 202 -14.72 -32.61 5.30
N SER A 203 -15.31 -32.62 6.49
CA SER A 203 -16.58 -33.33 6.75
C SER A 203 -17.72 -32.73 5.93
N LEU A 204 -17.79 -31.40 5.81
CA LEU A 204 -18.73 -30.69 4.93
C LEU A 204 -18.53 -31.06 3.46
N ALA A 205 -17.30 -31.07 2.97
CA ALA A 205 -16.98 -31.40 1.58
C ALA A 205 -17.38 -32.87 1.25
N ARG A 206 -17.29 -33.76 2.24
CA ARG A 206 -17.74 -35.17 2.14
C ARG A 206 -19.24 -35.37 2.42
N LYS A 207 -19.96 -34.29 2.71
CA LYS A 207 -21.39 -34.31 3.10
C LYS A 207 -21.65 -35.11 4.39
N GLN A 208 -20.66 -35.21 5.27
CA GLN A 208 -20.76 -35.80 6.60
C GLN A 208 -21.30 -34.77 7.58
N TRP A 209 -22.58 -34.38 7.38
CA TRP A 209 -23.18 -33.20 8.04
C TRP A 209 -23.22 -33.31 9.57
N ALA A 210 -23.47 -34.49 10.12
CA ALA A 210 -23.53 -34.69 11.56
C ALA A 210 -22.16 -34.59 12.23
N ASP A 211 -21.10 -35.06 11.56
CA ASP A 211 -19.73 -34.91 12.05
C ASP A 211 -19.30 -33.43 11.96
N ALA A 212 -19.61 -32.77 10.85
CA ALA A 212 -19.34 -31.35 10.66
C ALA A 212 -20.01 -30.47 11.74
N ASP A 213 -21.28 -30.75 12.12
CA ASP A 213 -21.96 -30.02 13.21
C ASP A 213 -21.23 -30.18 14.55
N LYS A 214 -20.78 -31.42 14.89
CA LYS A 214 -20.00 -31.66 16.14
C LYS A 214 -18.64 -30.97 16.13
N GLU A 215 -17.90 -31.09 15.02
CA GLU A 215 -16.56 -30.57 14.86
C GLU A 215 -16.57 -29.03 14.89
N LEU A 216 -17.52 -28.39 14.16
CA LEU A 216 -17.74 -26.94 14.23
C LEU A 216 -18.23 -26.49 15.61
N GLY A 217 -19.02 -27.32 16.29
CA GLY A 217 -19.40 -27.08 17.68
C GLY A 217 -18.19 -26.94 18.60
N LYS A 218 -17.17 -27.79 18.42
CA LYS A 218 -15.90 -27.69 19.17
C LYS A 218 -15.10 -26.46 18.75
N ALA A 219 -14.97 -26.19 17.46
CA ALA A 219 -14.28 -25.00 16.94
C ALA A 219 -14.88 -23.71 17.50
N ILE A 220 -16.21 -23.59 17.49
CA ILE A 220 -16.95 -22.44 18.03
C ILE A 220 -16.77 -22.32 19.54
N HIS A 221 -16.80 -23.44 20.28
CA HIS A 221 -16.57 -23.41 21.73
C HIS A 221 -15.18 -22.82 22.06
N LEU A 222 -14.17 -23.16 21.26
CA LEU A 222 -12.79 -22.71 21.47
C LEU A 222 -12.57 -21.26 20.97
N LYS A 223 -13.19 -20.89 19.84
CA LYS A 223 -13.13 -19.54 19.28
C LYS A 223 -14.54 -19.03 18.89
N PRO A 224 -15.30 -18.49 19.84
CA PRO A 224 -16.70 -18.12 19.63
C PRO A 224 -16.93 -16.89 18.76
N LYS A 225 -15.88 -16.19 18.36
CA LYS A 225 -15.98 -14.97 17.51
C LYS A 225 -15.71 -15.24 16.02
N GLU A 226 -15.41 -16.47 15.64
CA GLU A 226 -15.14 -16.86 14.24
C GLU A 226 -16.45 -17.05 13.49
N THR A 227 -16.92 -16.03 12.80
CA THR A 227 -18.22 -15.99 12.11
C THR A 227 -18.39 -17.11 11.08
N GLY A 228 -17.32 -17.46 10.34
CA GLY A 228 -17.35 -18.52 9.33
C GLY A 228 -17.75 -19.88 9.87
N ASN A 229 -17.39 -20.19 11.12
CA ASN A 229 -17.74 -21.46 11.76
C ASN A 229 -19.25 -21.57 12.02
N TYR A 230 -19.93 -20.47 12.37
CA TYR A 230 -21.38 -20.45 12.53
C TYR A 230 -22.10 -20.64 11.19
N VAL A 231 -21.66 -19.94 10.13
CA VAL A 231 -22.23 -20.09 8.78
C VAL A 231 -22.10 -21.54 8.29
N ASN A 232 -20.92 -22.14 8.48
CA ASN A 232 -20.66 -23.52 8.10
C ASN A 232 -21.46 -24.52 8.93
N ARG A 233 -21.60 -24.28 10.26
CA ARG A 233 -22.43 -25.12 11.12
C ARG A 233 -23.90 -25.01 10.79
N ALA A 234 -24.38 -23.82 10.46
CA ALA A 234 -25.74 -23.63 9.97
C ALA A 234 -26.02 -24.44 8.71
N LEU A 235 -25.07 -24.49 7.76
CA LEU A 235 -25.18 -25.34 6.58
C LEU A 235 -25.26 -26.83 6.93
N ALA A 236 -24.42 -27.31 7.84
CA ALA A 236 -24.45 -28.67 8.33
C ALA A 236 -25.82 -29.00 8.97
N ARG A 237 -26.30 -28.14 9.87
CA ARG A 237 -27.57 -28.24 10.59
C ARG A 237 -28.77 -28.20 9.65
N LEU A 238 -28.74 -27.38 8.61
CA LEU A 238 -29.75 -27.38 7.56
C LEU A 238 -29.89 -28.75 6.90
N ASN A 239 -28.77 -29.38 6.57
CA ASN A 239 -28.76 -30.66 5.87
C ASN A 239 -29.14 -31.87 6.76
N ILE A 240 -29.01 -31.75 8.10
CA ILE A 240 -29.55 -32.74 9.05
C ILE A 240 -30.95 -32.38 9.57
N ASN A 241 -31.61 -31.42 8.92
CA ASN A 241 -32.96 -30.95 9.25
C ASN A 241 -33.08 -30.29 10.64
N ASN A 242 -31.97 -29.78 11.20
CA ASN A 242 -32.00 -28.97 12.42
C ASN A 242 -32.17 -27.48 12.07
N LEU A 243 -33.37 -27.13 11.57
CA LEU A 243 -33.67 -25.79 11.03
C LEU A 243 -33.58 -24.70 12.10
N ARG A 244 -34.02 -25.04 13.35
CA ARG A 244 -33.92 -24.08 14.48
C ARG A 244 -32.47 -23.76 14.83
N GLY A 245 -31.62 -24.80 14.89
CA GLY A 245 -30.20 -24.62 15.15
C GLY A 245 -29.47 -23.85 14.02
N ALA A 246 -29.86 -24.10 12.77
CA ALA A 246 -29.33 -23.38 11.61
C ALA A 246 -29.70 -21.89 11.65
N MET A 247 -30.95 -21.55 12.02
CA MET A 247 -31.40 -20.18 12.17
C MET A 247 -30.60 -19.44 13.25
N ALA A 248 -30.44 -20.06 14.42
CA ALA A 248 -29.71 -19.48 15.52
C ALA A 248 -28.22 -19.22 15.15
N ASP A 249 -27.61 -20.11 14.37
CA ASP A 249 -26.23 -19.92 13.90
C ASP A 249 -26.11 -18.76 12.88
N TYR A 250 -27.06 -18.63 11.94
CA TYR A 250 -27.06 -17.48 11.03
C TYR A 250 -27.30 -16.15 11.77
N ASP A 251 -28.20 -16.15 12.76
CA ASP A 251 -28.44 -14.97 13.60
C ASP A 251 -27.16 -14.57 14.34
N MET A 252 -26.46 -15.54 14.98
CA MET A 252 -25.18 -15.29 15.65
C MET A 252 -24.10 -14.81 14.69
N ALA A 253 -24.02 -15.36 13.48
CA ALA A 253 -23.08 -14.91 12.47
C ALA A 253 -23.30 -13.45 12.07
N ILE A 254 -24.56 -13.03 11.97
CA ILE A 254 -24.94 -11.65 11.64
C ILE A 254 -24.72 -10.71 12.84
N ASP A 255 -24.95 -11.19 14.06
CA ASP A 255 -24.67 -10.40 15.28
C ASP A 255 -23.17 -10.12 15.43
N LEU A 256 -22.31 -11.11 15.10
CA LEU A 256 -20.85 -10.97 15.12
C LEU A 256 -20.33 -10.10 13.97
N GLU A 257 -20.89 -10.29 12.79
CA GLU A 257 -20.49 -9.61 11.57
C GLU A 257 -21.73 -9.16 10.79
N PRO A 258 -22.28 -7.96 11.09
CA PRO A 258 -23.49 -7.47 10.45
C PRO A 258 -23.42 -7.37 8.93
N ASN A 259 -22.21 -7.30 8.38
CA ASN A 259 -21.97 -7.23 6.94
C ASN A 259 -21.71 -8.59 6.28
N ASN A 260 -21.96 -9.71 6.99
CA ASN A 260 -21.74 -11.04 6.45
C ASN A 260 -22.80 -11.39 5.40
N PHE A 261 -22.43 -11.23 4.14
CA PHE A 261 -23.27 -11.48 2.99
C PHE A 261 -23.84 -12.92 2.96
N LEU A 262 -23.00 -13.94 3.21
CA LEU A 262 -23.43 -15.36 3.16
C LEU A 262 -24.43 -15.67 4.25
N ALA A 263 -24.25 -15.11 5.44
CA ALA A 263 -25.18 -15.32 6.55
C ALA A 263 -26.57 -14.75 6.22
N HIS A 264 -26.64 -13.50 5.71
CA HIS A 264 -27.92 -12.92 5.28
C HIS A 264 -28.55 -13.69 4.14
N TYR A 265 -27.79 -14.03 3.10
CA TYR A 265 -28.31 -14.76 1.94
C TYR A 265 -28.89 -16.13 2.34
N ASN A 266 -28.12 -16.91 3.10
CA ASN A 266 -28.54 -18.24 3.53
C ASN A 266 -29.66 -18.21 4.57
N ARG A 267 -29.68 -17.22 5.48
CA ARG A 267 -30.80 -17.01 6.39
C ARG A 267 -32.07 -16.65 5.63
N GLY A 268 -31.97 -15.80 4.61
CA GLY A 268 -33.08 -15.48 3.71
C GLY A 268 -33.65 -16.75 3.04
N LEU A 269 -32.80 -17.63 2.50
CA LEU A 269 -33.25 -18.91 1.94
C LEU A 269 -33.93 -19.81 2.96
N LEU A 270 -33.39 -19.90 4.18
CA LEU A 270 -33.97 -20.68 5.26
C LEU A 270 -35.35 -20.09 5.68
N ARG A 271 -35.50 -18.77 5.76
CA ARG A 271 -36.77 -18.09 6.03
C ARG A 271 -37.82 -18.38 4.96
N VAL A 272 -37.41 -18.43 3.68
CA VAL A 272 -38.29 -18.86 2.58
C VAL A 272 -38.81 -20.28 2.82
N GLN A 273 -37.93 -21.20 3.21
CA GLN A 273 -38.30 -22.59 3.50
C GLN A 273 -39.27 -22.70 4.68
N LEU A 274 -39.14 -21.84 5.67
CA LEU A 274 -40.00 -21.76 6.85
C LEU A 274 -41.30 -20.96 6.62
N GLY A 275 -41.44 -20.33 5.44
CA GLY A 275 -42.63 -19.53 5.11
C GLY A 275 -42.62 -18.11 5.69
N ASP A 276 -41.50 -17.65 6.21
CA ASP A 276 -41.28 -16.29 6.73
C ASP A 276 -40.85 -15.35 5.60
N ASP A 277 -41.75 -15.19 4.64
CA ASP A 277 -41.45 -14.51 3.36
C ASP A 277 -41.09 -13.02 3.56
N ASN A 278 -41.68 -12.34 4.54
CA ASN A 278 -41.39 -10.90 4.76
C ASN A 278 -39.97 -10.69 5.30
N ARG A 279 -39.57 -11.43 6.35
CA ARG A 279 -38.19 -11.33 6.87
C ARG A 279 -37.16 -11.88 5.89
N ALA A 280 -37.51 -12.80 4.99
CA ALA A 280 -36.66 -13.22 3.90
C ALA A 280 -36.42 -12.09 2.89
N ILE A 281 -37.43 -11.26 2.60
CA ILE A 281 -37.30 -10.06 1.76
C ILE A 281 -36.30 -9.10 2.38
N ASP A 282 -36.36 -8.87 3.71
CA ASP A 282 -35.41 -7.98 4.42
C ASP A 282 -33.96 -8.47 4.27
N ASP A 283 -33.72 -9.79 4.41
CA ASP A 283 -32.40 -10.38 4.21
C ASP A 283 -31.91 -10.17 2.77
N PHE A 284 -32.75 -10.42 1.77
CA PHE A 284 -32.36 -10.16 0.37
C PHE A 284 -32.23 -8.69 0.04
N ASP A 285 -32.99 -7.79 0.67
CA ASP A 285 -32.79 -6.35 0.55
C ASP A 285 -31.40 -5.94 1.02
N TYR A 286 -30.97 -6.50 2.15
CA TYR A 286 -29.62 -6.27 2.66
C TYR A 286 -28.53 -6.77 1.69
N VAL A 287 -28.69 -8.01 1.20
CA VAL A 287 -27.76 -8.60 0.20
C VAL A 287 -27.67 -7.71 -1.05
N ILE A 288 -28.79 -7.22 -1.57
CA ILE A 288 -28.86 -6.39 -2.78
C ILE A 288 -28.27 -4.99 -2.51
N LYS A 289 -28.37 -4.49 -1.28
CA LYS A 289 -27.71 -3.23 -0.89
C LYS A 289 -26.19 -3.36 -0.95
N MET A 290 -25.66 -4.49 -0.51
CA MET A 290 -24.21 -4.77 -0.55
C MET A 290 -23.72 -5.11 -1.96
N GLU A 291 -24.50 -5.92 -2.70
CA GLU A 291 -24.21 -6.34 -4.07
C GLU A 291 -25.39 -6.03 -5.00
N PRO A 292 -25.47 -4.82 -5.54
CA PRO A 292 -26.61 -4.39 -6.38
C PRO A 292 -26.80 -5.19 -7.66
N GLN A 293 -25.82 -6.00 -8.05
CA GLN A 293 -25.86 -6.85 -9.23
C GLN A 293 -26.04 -8.34 -8.91
N ASN A 294 -26.33 -8.70 -7.65
CA ASN A 294 -26.60 -10.08 -7.29
C ASN A 294 -27.99 -10.51 -7.82
N PHE A 295 -27.99 -11.04 -9.05
CA PHE A 295 -29.24 -11.40 -9.72
C PHE A 295 -30.00 -12.53 -9.02
N MET A 296 -29.32 -13.44 -8.29
CA MET A 296 -29.99 -14.50 -7.53
C MET A 296 -30.78 -13.93 -6.36
N ALA A 297 -30.19 -13.02 -5.61
CA ALA A 297 -30.90 -12.31 -4.53
C ALA A 297 -32.06 -11.48 -5.06
N ILE A 298 -31.85 -10.74 -6.18
CA ILE A 298 -32.90 -9.95 -6.84
C ILE A 298 -34.03 -10.86 -7.31
N PHE A 299 -33.73 -11.99 -7.94
CA PHE A 299 -34.74 -12.94 -8.41
C PHE A 299 -35.51 -13.57 -7.26
N ASN A 300 -34.82 -14.03 -6.21
CA ASN A 300 -35.46 -14.61 -5.01
C ASN A 300 -36.36 -13.57 -4.33
N ARG A 301 -35.91 -12.34 -4.18
CA ARG A 301 -36.73 -11.25 -3.64
C ARG A 301 -37.96 -10.98 -4.53
N GLY A 302 -37.80 -10.98 -5.85
CA GLY A 302 -38.89 -10.84 -6.81
C GLY A 302 -39.96 -11.92 -6.64
N THR A 303 -39.56 -13.18 -6.46
CA THR A 303 -40.48 -14.30 -6.23
C THR A 303 -41.23 -14.14 -4.91
N LEU A 304 -40.57 -13.69 -3.87
CA LEU A 304 -41.21 -13.43 -2.58
C LEU A 304 -42.17 -12.24 -2.64
N LYS A 305 -41.80 -11.15 -3.32
CA LYS A 305 -42.69 -10.02 -3.55
C LYS A 305 -43.93 -10.40 -4.34
N GLU A 306 -43.80 -11.30 -5.33
CA GLU A 306 -44.94 -11.85 -6.05
C GLU A 306 -45.86 -12.66 -5.12
N LYS A 307 -45.25 -13.53 -4.27
CA LYS A 307 -45.97 -14.37 -3.31
C LYS A 307 -46.73 -13.52 -2.26
N THR A 308 -46.09 -12.47 -1.76
CA THR A 308 -46.67 -11.55 -0.76
C THR A 308 -47.62 -10.48 -1.36
N GLY A 309 -47.83 -10.52 -2.69
CA GLY A 309 -48.77 -9.62 -3.38
C GLY A 309 -48.18 -8.29 -3.84
N ASN A 310 -46.92 -7.99 -3.58
CA ASN A 310 -46.22 -6.81 -4.12
C ASN A 310 -45.82 -7.02 -5.58
N LEU A 311 -46.84 -7.09 -6.47
CA LEU A 311 -46.63 -7.41 -7.89
C LEU A 311 -45.78 -6.39 -8.63
N ARG A 312 -45.88 -5.08 -8.29
CA ARG A 312 -45.07 -4.05 -8.92
C ARG A 312 -43.62 -4.14 -8.52
N GLY A 313 -43.32 -4.44 -7.26
CA GLY A 313 -41.97 -4.69 -6.78
C GLY A 313 -41.38 -5.95 -7.40
N ALA A 314 -42.15 -7.03 -7.59
CA ALA A 314 -41.74 -8.24 -8.27
C ALA A 314 -41.38 -7.97 -9.74
N ILE A 315 -42.21 -7.22 -10.47
CA ILE A 315 -41.97 -6.82 -11.85
C ILE A 315 -40.64 -6.02 -11.98
N HIS A 316 -40.40 -5.12 -11.02
CA HIS A 316 -39.16 -4.34 -11.01
C HIS A 316 -37.93 -5.25 -10.86
N ASP A 317 -37.97 -6.18 -9.90
CA ASP A 317 -36.87 -7.12 -9.64
C ASP A 317 -36.65 -8.07 -10.84
N TYR A 318 -37.71 -8.65 -11.40
CA TYR A 318 -37.60 -9.49 -12.60
C TYR A 318 -37.07 -8.70 -13.81
N THR A 319 -37.45 -7.43 -13.96
CA THR A 319 -36.96 -6.58 -15.05
C THR A 319 -35.46 -6.37 -14.95
N LYS A 320 -34.92 -6.07 -13.75
CA LYS A 320 -33.46 -5.97 -13.53
C LYS A 320 -32.72 -7.25 -13.93
N VAL A 321 -33.25 -8.42 -13.56
CA VAL A 321 -32.65 -9.69 -13.93
C VAL A 321 -32.71 -9.92 -15.44
N ILE A 322 -33.84 -9.62 -16.09
CA ILE A 322 -34.03 -9.80 -17.54
C ILE A 322 -33.16 -8.81 -18.34
N GLU A 323 -32.94 -7.60 -17.87
CA GLU A 323 -32.04 -6.62 -18.50
C GLU A 323 -30.60 -7.15 -18.52
N GLN A 324 -30.17 -7.80 -17.44
CA GLN A 324 -28.87 -8.40 -17.35
C GLN A 324 -28.77 -9.73 -18.14
N PHE A 325 -29.86 -10.51 -18.12
CA PHE A 325 -29.96 -11.83 -18.78
C PHE A 325 -31.22 -11.87 -19.65
N PRO A 326 -31.20 -11.33 -20.89
CA PRO A 326 -32.38 -11.23 -21.75
C PRO A 326 -33.04 -12.58 -22.10
N ASP A 327 -32.29 -13.67 -22.03
CA ASP A 327 -32.75 -15.04 -22.32
C ASP A 327 -33.11 -15.84 -21.04
N PHE A 328 -33.33 -15.16 -19.92
CA PHE A 328 -33.79 -15.80 -18.68
C PHE A 328 -35.30 -16.06 -18.74
N TRP A 329 -35.68 -17.16 -19.37
CA TRP A 329 -37.08 -17.52 -19.67
C TRP A 329 -37.96 -17.63 -18.42
N THR A 330 -37.42 -18.13 -17.31
CA THR A 330 -38.11 -18.21 -16.03
C THR A 330 -38.50 -16.81 -15.52
N GLY A 331 -37.58 -15.85 -15.59
CA GLY A 331 -37.84 -14.47 -15.21
C GLY A 331 -38.90 -13.81 -16.08
N LEU A 332 -38.85 -14.01 -17.39
CA LEU A 332 -39.89 -13.55 -18.33
C LEU A 332 -41.27 -14.15 -18.00
N SER A 333 -41.32 -15.46 -17.73
CA SER A 333 -42.58 -16.16 -17.38
C SER A 333 -43.18 -15.59 -16.07
N TYR A 334 -42.36 -15.38 -15.06
CA TYR A 334 -42.79 -14.84 -13.78
C TYR A 334 -43.25 -13.37 -13.92
N ARG A 335 -42.54 -12.57 -14.70
CA ARG A 335 -42.93 -11.19 -14.98
C ARG A 335 -44.23 -11.13 -15.76
N ALA A 336 -44.42 -11.98 -16.78
CA ALA A 336 -45.66 -12.09 -17.54
C ALA A 336 -46.86 -12.43 -16.60
N ARG A 337 -46.66 -13.40 -15.69
CA ARG A 337 -47.69 -13.77 -14.70
C ARG A 337 -48.08 -12.57 -13.80
N CYS A 338 -47.09 -11.79 -13.34
CA CYS A 338 -47.35 -10.57 -12.59
C CYS A 338 -48.10 -9.53 -13.41
N TYR A 339 -47.77 -9.34 -14.70
CA TYR A 339 -48.48 -8.44 -15.61
C TYR A 339 -49.94 -8.86 -15.80
N ARG A 340 -50.22 -10.18 -15.98
CA ARG A 340 -51.59 -10.67 -16.08
C ARG A 340 -52.41 -10.40 -14.83
N ARG A 341 -51.81 -10.65 -13.65
CA ARG A 341 -52.49 -10.37 -12.36
C ARG A 341 -52.81 -8.88 -12.14
N LEU A 342 -52.05 -7.97 -12.79
CA LEU A 342 -52.32 -6.52 -12.80
C LEU A 342 -53.17 -6.04 -13.96
N GLY A 343 -53.69 -6.94 -14.82
CA GLY A 343 -54.51 -6.58 -15.99
C GLY A 343 -53.70 -5.97 -17.15
N MET A 344 -52.36 -6.05 -17.10
CA MET A 344 -51.48 -5.51 -18.14
C MET A 344 -51.22 -6.55 -19.25
N THR A 345 -52.29 -7.01 -19.92
CA THR A 345 -52.29 -8.12 -20.87
C THR A 345 -51.29 -7.95 -22.01
N ALA A 346 -51.20 -6.80 -22.64
CA ALA A 346 -50.29 -6.51 -23.74
C ALA A 346 -48.80 -6.71 -23.34
N LYS A 347 -48.46 -6.33 -22.09
CA LYS A 347 -47.07 -6.56 -21.59
C LYS A 347 -46.79 -8.02 -21.29
N ALA A 348 -47.77 -8.75 -20.80
CA ALA A 348 -47.70 -10.18 -20.55
C ALA A 348 -47.48 -10.95 -21.87
N GLU A 349 -48.30 -10.64 -22.88
CA GLU A 349 -48.20 -11.27 -24.20
C GLU A 349 -46.87 -11.01 -24.88
N LEU A 350 -46.26 -9.85 -24.65
CA LEU A 350 -44.92 -9.56 -25.21
C LEU A 350 -43.85 -10.51 -24.65
N ASP A 351 -43.87 -10.70 -23.30
CA ASP A 351 -42.91 -11.63 -22.65
C ASP A 351 -43.19 -13.08 -23.03
N GLU A 352 -44.44 -13.49 -23.11
CA GLU A 352 -44.86 -14.81 -23.55
C GLU A 352 -44.51 -15.10 -25.01
N PHE A 353 -44.66 -14.11 -25.90
CA PHE A 353 -44.24 -14.20 -27.30
C PHE A 353 -42.71 -14.39 -27.43
N ARG A 354 -41.92 -13.71 -26.57
CA ARG A 354 -40.47 -13.91 -26.53
C ARG A 354 -40.11 -15.34 -26.15
N ILE A 355 -40.79 -15.92 -25.15
CA ILE A 355 -40.63 -17.29 -24.73
C ILE A 355 -41.02 -18.26 -25.84
N PHE A 356 -42.19 -18.05 -26.45
CA PHE A 356 -42.68 -18.86 -27.58
C PHE A 356 -41.70 -18.85 -28.77
N LYS A 357 -41.24 -17.67 -29.16
CA LYS A 357 -40.24 -17.53 -30.23
C LYS A 357 -38.94 -18.28 -29.92
N ALA A 358 -38.48 -18.25 -28.70
CA ALA A 358 -37.30 -19.00 -28.27
C ALA A 358 -37.51 -20.51 -28.33
N GLN A 359 -38.70 -21.00 -27.90
CA GLN A 359 -39.05 -22.43 -27.99
C GLN A 359 -39.12 -22.89 -29.46
N MET A 360 -39.72 -22.11 -30.36
CA MET A 360 -39.74 -22.37 -31.81
C MET A 360 -38.33 -22.41 -32.37
N ASN A 361 -37.47 -21.44 -32.07
CA ASN A 361 -36.08 -21.43 -32.49
C ASN A 361 -35.28 -22.64 -31.98
N LYS A 362 -35.59 -23.16 -30.83
CA LYS A 362 -34.99 -24.37 -30.28
C LYS A 362 -35.39 -25.60 -31.10
N HIS A 363 -36.68 -25.73 -31.45
CA HIS A 363 -37.17 -26.82 -32.31
C HIS A 363 -36.61 -26.77 -33.70
N LEU A 364 -36.35 -25.56 -34.25
CA LEU A 364 -35.75 -25.36 -35.56
C LEU A 364 -34.22 -25.46 -35.58
N GLY A 365 -33.58 -25.78 -34.45
CA GLY A 365 -32.12 -25.88 -34.31
C GLY A 365 -31.36 -24.55 -34.43
N VAL A 366 -32.02 -23.41 -34.47
CA VAL A 366 -31.44 -22.07 -34.65
C VAL A 366 -30.90 -21.46 -33.38
N GLN A 367 -31.20 -22.05 -32.22
CA GLN A 367 -30.75 -21.52 -30.93
C GLN A 367 -29.26 -21.78 -30.71
N LYS A 368 -28.45 -20.68 -30.69
CA LYS A 368 -27.03 -20.76 -30.33
C LYS A 368 -26.90 -21.31 -28.93
N ARG A 369 -26.30 -22.51 -28.76
CA ARG A 369 -25.91 -23.00 -27.46
C ARG A 369 -24.77 -22.13 -26.92
N TRP A 370 -24.90 -21.67 -25.69
CA TRP A 370 -23.83 -20.96 -25.02
C TRP A 370 -22.64 -21.89 -24.88
N SER A 371 -21.45 -21.40 -25.22
CA SER A 371 -20.24 -22.19 -25.08
C SER A 371 -20.00 -22.50 -23.59
N LYS A 372 -19.35 -23.64 -23.30
CA LYS A 372 -18.94 -24.00 -21.93
C LYS A 372 -18.10 -22.88 -21.28
N ALA A 373 -17.30 -22.15 -22.08
CA ALA A 373 -16.51 -21.01 -21.64
C ALA A 373 -17.40 -19.84 -21.17
N LYS A 374 -18.47 -19.52 -21.91
CA LYS A 374 -19.40 -18.42 -21.56
C LYS A 374 -20.25 -18.77 -20.35
N LEU A 375 -20.64 -20.05 -20.21
CA LEU A 375 -21.30 -20.55 -19.00
C LEU A 375 -20.38 -20.51 -17.77
N LYS A 376 -19.09 -20.78 -17.95
CA LYS A 376 -18.07 -20.69 -16.90
C LYS A 376 -17.79 -19.23 -16.53
N GLU A 377 -17.77 -18.32 -17.49
CA GLU A 377 -17.62 -16.88 -17.24
C GLU A 377 -18.83 -16.30 -16.50
N MET A 378 -20.04 -16.73 -16.85
CA MET A 378 -21.26 -16.31 -16.15
C MET A 378 -21.34 -16.88 -14.73
N ARG A 379 -20.87 -18.10 -14.51
CA ARG A 379 -20.73 -18.67 -13.16
C ARG A 379 -19.69 -17.92 -12.34
N LYS A 380 -18.52 -17.56 -12.92
CA LYS A 380 -17.51 -16.74 -12.24
C LYS A 380 -18.03 -15.36 -11.83
N ARG A 381 -18.98 -14.77 -12.56
CA ARG A 381 -19.61 -13.50 -12.19
C ARG A 381 -20.68 -13.65 -11.09
N SER A 382 -21.17 -14.86 -10.87
CA SER A 382 -22.18 -15.18 -9.84
C SER A 382 -21.60 -15.94 -8.65
N GLU A 383 -20.39 -16.50 -8.77
CA GLU A 383 -19.68 -17.13 -7.69
C GLU A 383 -18.85 -16.05 -6.98
N ILE A 384 -19.31 -15.68 -5.80
CA ILE A 384 -18.53 -14.89 -4.83
C ILE A 384 -17.32 -15.77 -4.49
N ASP A 385 -16.12 -15.22 -4.65
CA ASP A 385 -14.89 -15.90 -4.31
C ASP A 385 -14.86 -16.16 -2.79
N PRO A 386 -14.98 -17.43 -2.33
CA PRO A 386 -14.97 -17.74 -0.91
C PRO A 386 -13.65 -17.34 -0.23
N GLU A 387 -12.55 -17.22 -0.99
CA GLU A 387 -11.24 -16.79 -0.46
C GLU A 387 -11.23 -15.34 0.01
N LYS A 388 -12.14 -14.50 -0.48
CA LYS A 388 -12.30 -13.12 0.02
C LYS A 388 -12.76 -13.04 1.49
N TYR A 389 -13.36 -14.10 2.01
CA TYR A 389 -13.91 -14.15 3.37
C TYR A 389 -13.01 -14.89 4.36
N ASN A 390 -11.94 -15.52 3.89
CA ASN A 390 -10.94 -16.20 4.73
C ASN A 390 -9.78 -15.29 5.15
N GLN A 391 -9.88 -13.97 4.96
CA GLN A 391 -8.87 -13.06 5.48
C GLN A 391 -8.99 -13.00 7.00
N ILE A 392 -7.97 -13.56 7.67
CA ILE A 392 -7.80 -13.44 9.12
C ILE A 392 -7.59 -11.97 9.43
N VAL A 393 -8.63 -11.31 9.95
CA VAL A 393 -8.51 -9.98 10.54
C VAL A 393 -7.92 -10.19 11.93
N VAL A 394 -6.66 -9.80 12.12
CA VAL A 394 -6.07 -9.73 13.46
C VAL A 394 -6.73 -8.56 14.18
N ALA A 395 -7.50 -8.84 15.23
CA ALA A 395 -8.07 -7.81 16.09
C ALA A 395 -6.96 -7.12 16.87
N ASP A 396 -6.88 -5.80 16.76
CA ASP A 396 -5.99 -4.98 17.59
C ASP A 396 -6.47 -5.05 19.05
N SER A 397 -5.64 -5.59 19.93
CA SER A 397 -5.85 -5.48 21.37
C SER A 397 -5.46 -4.07 21.83
N SER A 398 -6.46 -3.30 22.25
CA SER A 398 -6.26 -1.99 22.88
C SER A 398 -5.83 -2.16 24.33
N ASP A 399 -4.56 -2.37 24.59
CA ASP A 399 -3.99 -2.16 25.91
C ASP A 399 -3.50 -0.71 26.04
N VAL A 400 -3.88 -0.08 27.15
CA VAL A 400 -3.55 1.31 27.47
C VAL A 400 -2.04 1.42 27.66
N ALA A 401 -1.33 1.81 26.59
CA ALA A 401 0.08 2.17 26.68
C ALA A 401 0.21 3.64 27.11
N PRO A 402 1.25 3.99 27.90
CA PRO A 402 1.49 5.38 28.29
C PRO A 402 1.62 6.28 27.05
N GLU A 403 1.09 7.50 27.14
CA GLU A 403 0.99 8.46 26.05
C GLU A 403 2.34 8.81 25.42
N TYR A 404 2.77 8.06 24.44
CA TYR A 404 3.85 8.44 23.53
C TYR A 404 3.19 9.16 22.34
N LYS A 405 3.35 10.48 22.28
CA LYS A 405 2.79 11.30 21.19
C LYS A 405 3.79 11.41 20.06
N SER A 406 3.61 10.66 18.99
CA SER A 406 4.27 10.87 17.71
C SER A 406 3.26 10.77 16.58
N GLU A 407 3.32 11.68 15.61
CA GLU A 407 2.50 11.62 14.40
C GLU A 407 2.90 10.47 13.45
N TYR A 408 4.06 9.86 13.69
CA TYR A 408 4.62 8.74 12.91
C TYR A 408 4.40 7.38 13.57
N ARG A 409 3.74 7.35 14.74
CA ARG A 409 3.43 6.09 15.43
C ARG A 409 2.44 5.25 14.65
N GLY A 410 2.65 3.93 14.67
CA GLY A 410 1.76 2.95 14.06
C GLY A 410 2.03 2.74 12.57
N ARG A 411 1.03 2.28 11.86
CA ARG A 411 1.14 1.86 10.45
C ARG A 411 0.91 3.04 9.50
N VAL A 412 1.90 3.92 9.35
CA VAL A 412 1.86 5.08 8.44
C VAL A 412 1.56 4.69 6.99
N GLN A 413 1.96 3.49 6.57
CA GLN A 413 1.67 2.93 5.25
C GLN A 413 0.18 2.66 5.00
N ASN A 414 -0.67 2.69 6.01
CA ASN A 414 -2.12 2.53 5.84
C ASN A 414 -2.82 3.84 5.46
N ARG A 415 -2.13 4.98 5.52
CA ARG A 415 -2.67 6.26 5.04
C ARG A 415 -2.76 6.21 3.52
N HIS A 416 -3.88 6.69 2.96
CA HIS A 416 -3.98 6.87 1.52
C HIS A 416 -3.13 8.08 1.14
N VAL A 417 -2.15 7.87 0.28
CA VAL A 417 -1.29 8.92 -0.26
C VAL A 417 -1.37 8.83 -1.79
N ASP A 418 -1.77 9.93 -2.41
CA ASP A 418 -1.66 10.06 -3.85
C ASP A 418 -0.17 10.15 -4.22
N GLY A 419 0.26 9.35 -5.18
CA GLY A 419 1.64 9.30 -5.64
C GLY A 419 2.01 10.53 -6.46
N GLU A 420 1.93 11.72 -5.86
CA GLU A 420 2.36 12.97 -6.47
C GLU A 420 3.87 13.15 -6.35
N MET A 421 4.48 13.62 -7.43
CA MET A 421 5.90 13.92 -7.43
C MET A 421 6.24 15.04 -6.45
N LYS A 422 7.34 14.88 -5.73
CA LYS A 422 7.85 15.94 -4.86
C LYS A 422 8.26 17.14 -5.73
N PRO A 423 7.99 18.37 -5.28
CA PRO A 423 8.21 19.58 -6.07
C PRO A 423 9.70 19.83 -6.34
N MET A 424 9.96 20.72 -7.30
CA MET A 424 11.30 21.21 -7.60
C MET A 424 11.91 21.93 -6.40
N TYR A 425 13.23 21.91 -6.33
CA TYR A 425 13.96 22.82 -5.45
C TYR A 425 13.97 24.22 -6.02
N CYS A 426 13.69 25.19 -5.19
CA CYS A 426 13.64 26.59 -5.56
C CYS A 426 14.29 27.46 -4.50
N MET A 427 14.63 28.68 -4.86
CA MET A 427 15.02 29.72 -3.91
C MET A 427 13.78 30.30 -3.23
N ALA A 428 13.81 30.36 -1.90
CA ALA A 428 12.73 30.87 -1.06
C ALA A 428 13.29 31.58 0.18
N PHE A 429 12.44 32.24 0.95
CA PHE A 429 12.84 32.91 2.19
C PHE A 429 12.77 32.00 3.43
N ASP A 430 12.25 30.82 3.28
CA ASP A 430 12.19 29.81 4.31
C ASP A 430 12.65 28.45 3.72
N SER A 431 13.39 27.67 4.49
CA SER A 431 13.70 26.30 4.12
C SER A 431 12.54 25.40 4.55
N TYR A 432 11.83 24.84 3.56
CA TYR A 432 10.77 23.88 3.80
C TYR A 432 11.24 22.46 3.51
N SER A 433 10.96 21.52 4.42
CA SER A 433 11.22 20.11 4.20
C SER A 433 10.01 19.27 4.63
N ASN A 434 9.64 18.30 3.81
CA ASN A 434 8.61 17.31 4.12
C ASN A 434 9.25 16.10 4.79
N GLY A 435 8.67 15.64 5.90
CA GLY A 435 9.09 14.41 6.58
C GLY A 435 10.18 14.59 7.64
N ILE A 436 10.61 13.45 8.23
CA ILE A 436 11.68 13.40 9.24
C ILE A 436 13.02 13.28 8.50
N LYS A 437 13.66 14.38 8.20
CA LYS A 437 14.95 14.37 7.51
C LYS A 437 16.09 14.80 8.42
N THR A 438 17.18 14.07 8.34
CA THR A 438 18.47 14.48 8.89
C THR A 438 19.23 15.41 7.94
N TYR A 439 18.90 15.37 6.65
CA TYR A 439 19.51 16.18 5.62
C TYR A 439 18.71 17.47 5.38
N GLN A 440 19.40 18.62 5.48
CA GLN A 440 18.85 19.90 5.06
C GLN A 440 19.43 20.29 3.71
N ALA A 441 18.57 20.78 2.81
CA ALA A 441 19.01 21.25 1.51
C ALA A 441 20.01 22.40 1.66
N TYR A 442 21.13 22.29 0.98
CA TYR A 442 22.22 23.25 1.04
C TYR A 442 22.84 23.43 -0.35
N ASP A 443 23.05 24.66 -0.76
CA ASP A 443 23.81 25.02 -1.97
C ASP A 443 24.82 26.09 -1.68
N ALA A 444 26.09 25.83 -2.03
CA ALA A 444 27.20 26.75 -1.75
C ALA A 444 27.09 28.06 -2.54
N ASN A 445 26.49 28.06 -3.73
CA ASN A 445 26.33 29.24 -4.54
C ASN A 445 25.26 30.19 -3.95
N ILE A 446 24.20 29.64 -3.34
CA ILE A 446 23.20 30.42 -2.61
C ILE A 446 23.82 31.04 -1.35
N GLU A 447 24.61 30.30 -0.59
CA GLU A 447 25.31 30.86 0.58
C GLU A 447 26.35 31.93 0.18
N LYS A 448 27.06 31.72 -0.92
CA LYS A 448 27.97 32.75 -1.48
C LYS A 448 27.19 33.99 -1.89
N TYR A 449 26.06 33.85 -2.59
CA TYR A 449 25.19 34.95 -2.94
C TYR A 449 24.74 35.71 -1.69
N ASN A 450 24.28 35.03 -0.64
CA ASN A 450 23.87 35.68 0.61
C ASN A 450 25.01 36.47 1.28
N ALA A 451 26.23 35.96 1.23
CA ALA A 451 27.40 36.60 1.80
C ALA A 451 27.83 37.84 1.00
N ASP A 452 27.82 37.74 -0.34
CA ASP A 452 28.32 38.81 -1.24
C ASP A 452 27.27 39.92 -1.46
N ALA A 453 26.03 39.54 -1.76
CA ALA A 453 24.94 40.45 -2.10
C ALA A 453 24.27 41.08 -0.86
N LYS A 454 24.32 40.40 0.27
CA LYS A 454 23.67 40.80 1.53
C LYS A 454 22.21 41.21 1.32
N PRO A 455 21.35 40.30 0.81
CA PRO A 455 19.95 40.60 0.55
C PRO A 455 19.24 41.04 1.84
N LEU A 456 18.17 41.80 1.74
CA LEU A 456 17.36 42.21 2.89
C LEU A 456 16.73 41.03 3.63
N ARG A 457 16.39 39.99 2.89
CA ARG A 457 15.98 38.67 3.44
C ARG A 457 16.90 37.60 2.90
N LYS A 458 17.42 36.77 3.81
CA LYS A 458 18.29 35.65 3.42
C LYS A 458 17.51 34.68 2.54
N ILE A 459 18.15 34.19 1.48
CA ILE A 459 17.60 33.21 0.55
C ILE A 459 18.06 31.80 0.97
N TYR A 460 17.15 30.87 0.95
CA TYR A 460 17.39 29.47 1.26
C TYR A 460 16.99 28.59 0.07
N LEU A 461 17.59 27.41 -0.01
CA LEU A 461 17.13 26.36 -0.90
C LEU A 461 15.97 25.60 -0.24
N SER A 462 14.85 25.45 -0.94
CA SER A 462 13.63 24.82 -0.44
C SER A 462 13.05 23.84 -1.46
N CYS A 463 12.59 22.68 -1.01
CA CYS A 463 11.82 21.75 -1.84
C CYS A 463 10.35 22.18 -1.87
N GLY A 464 10.01 22.99 -2.87
CA GLY A 464 8.70 23.64 -2.98
C GLY A 464 8.55 24.86 -2.09
N ILE A 465 7.37 25.46 -2.14
CA ILE A 465 7.01 26.66 -1.40
C ILE A 465 5.92 26.28 -0.39
N ARG A 466 6.11 26.69 0.87
CA ARG A 466 5.10 26.45 1.89
C ARG A 466 3.82 27.27 1.58
N GLN A 467 2.68 26.77 1.98
CA GLN A 467 1.44 27.51 1.89
C GLN A 467 1.52 28.79 2.74
N LEU A 468 1.31 29.94 2.11
CA LEU A 468 1.41 31.25 2.76
C LEU A 468 0.10 31.56 3.51
N THR A 469 0.23 32.18 4.69
CA THR A 469 -0.88 32.85 5.35
C THR A 469 -1.16 34.22 4.69
N SER A 470 -2.32 34.81 4.98
CA SER A 470 -2.63 36.17 4.49
C SER A 470 -1.63 37.19 5.00
N GLU A 471 -1.10 37.02 6.21
CA GLU A 471 -0.06 37.91 6.79
C GLU A 471 1.30 37.72 6.11
N ASP A 472 1.71 36.45 5.85
CA ASP A 472 2.93 36.17 5.08
C ASP A 472 2.86 36.85 3.70
N THR A 473 1.72 36.67 3.01
CA THR A 473 1.50 37.26 1.68
C THR A 473 1.64 38.79 1.71
N LYS A 474 1.03 39.47 2.69
CA LYS A 474 1.13 40.91 2.87
C LYS A 474 2.59 41.36 3.13
N ASN A 475 3.31 40.62 3.98
CA ASN A 475 4.70 40.89 4.31
C ASN A 475 5.61 40.74 3.09
N ILE A 476 5.36 39.79 2.21
CA ILE A 476 6.12 39.59 0.98
C ILE A 476 5.81 40.69 -0.04
N PHE A 477 4.56 41.13 -0.21
CA PHE A 477 4.24 42.27 -1.08
C PHE A 477 4.89 43.57 -0.58
N THR A 478 4.87 43.83 0.73
CA THR A 478 5.61 44.97 1.32
C THR A 478 7.12 44.89 1.01
N HIS A 479 7.68 43.66 1.07
CA HIS A 479 9.08 43.44 0.72
C HIS A 479 9.36 43.74 -0.76
N ILE A 480 8.48 43.31 -1.67
CA ILE A 480 8.55 43.60 -3.10
C ILE A 480 8.52 45.11 -3.36
N ASP A 481 7.70 45.89 -2.65
CA ASP A 481 7.63 47.36 -2.78
C ASP A 481 8.93 48.02 -2.34
N ILE A 482 9.53 47.55 -1.23
CA ILE A 482 10.84 48.06 -0.74
C ILE A 482 11.92 47.77 -1.79
N LEU A 483 11.98 46.55 -2.33
CA LEU A 483 12.96 46.19 -3.35
C LEU A 483 12.76 46.98 -4.64
N SER A 484 11.52 47.21 -5.04
CA SER A 484 11.17 47.98 -6.25
C SER A 484 11.64 49.44 -6.12
N THR A 485 11.46 50.05 -4.95
CA THR A 485 11.96 51.38 -4.66
C THR A 485 13.50 51.42 -4.73
N ARG A 486 14.17 50.42 -4.17
CA ARG A 486 15.63 50.30 -4.20
C ARG A 486 16.18 50.12 -5.62
N ILE A 487 15.49 49.33 -6.46
CA ILE A 487 15.86 49.15 -7.87
C ILE A 487 15.72 50.47 -8.63
N ALA A 488 14.63 51.21 -8.42
CA ALA A 488 14.39 52.49 -9.08
C ALA A 488 15.45 53.56 -8.76
N THR A 489 16.09 53.48 -7.60
CA THR A 489 17.18 54.42 -7.18
C THR A 489 18.57 53.93 -7.60
N THR A 490 18.69 52.74 -8.19
CA THR A 490 20.00 52.19 -8.58
C THR A 490 20.39 52.64 -9.97
N THR A 491 21.62 53.14 -10.13
CA THR A 491 22.11 53.81 -11.32
C THR A 491 22.48 52.91 -12.49
N THR A 492 22.77 51.63 -12.25
CA THR A 492 23.19 50.69 -13.30
C THR A 492 22.52 49.34 -13.10
N VAL A 493 22.19 48.66 -14.20
CA VAL A 493 21.54 47.32 -14.19
C VAL A 493 22.39 46.31 -13.44
N SER A 494 23.71 46.29 -13.62
CA SER A 494 24.60 45.35 -12.94
C SER A 494 24.57 45.50 -11.41
N LYS A 495 24.46 46.72 -10.88
CA LYS A 495 24.28 46.97 -9.44
C LYS A 495 22.88 46.61 -8.93
N ALA A 496 21.89 46.65 -9.82
CA ALA A 496 20.51 46.28 -9.47
C ALA A 496 20.31 44.74 -9.45
N CYS A 497 21.14 43.95 -10.14
CA CYS A 497 20.94 42.49 -10.27
C CYS A 497 20.79 41.76 -8.94
N PRO A 498 21.55 42.01 -7.87
CA PRO A 498 21.30 41.33 -6.59
C PRO A 498 19.90 41.63 -6.03
N THR A 499 19.44 42.88 -6.14
CA THR A 499 18.10 43.29 -5.68
C THR A 499 16.99 42.74 -6.58
N LEU A 500 17.22 42.66 -7.91
CA LEU A 500 16.32 42.04 -8.87
C LEU A 500 16.20 40.52 -8.60
N MET A 501 17.31 39.87 -8.28
CA MET A 501 17.31 38.44 -7.92
C MET A 501 16.47 38.18 -6.66
N GLU A 502 16.65 38.99 -5.61
CA GLU A 502 15.87 38.91 -4.38
C GLU A 502 14.36 39.16 -4.65
N ARG A 503 14.04 40.16 -5.51
CA ARG A 503 12.68 40.48 -5.89
C ARG A 503 12.04 39.35 -6.73
N ALA A 504 12.80 38.75 -7.62
CA ALA A 504 12.34 37.57 -8.39
C ALA A 504 11.99 36.38 -7.50
N VAL A 505 12.79 36.12 -6.46
CA VAL A 505 12.47 35.12 -5.44
C VAL A 505 11.16 35.47 -4.74
N ALA A 506 10.98 36.76 -4.33
CA ALA A 506 9.75 37.21 -3.70
C ALA A 506 8.52 37.06 -4.62
N TYR A 507 8.64 37.37 -5.90
CA TYR A 507 7.60 37.17 -6.89
C TYR A 507 7.28 35.68 -7.09
N SER A 508 8.29 34.80 -7.12
CA SER A 508 8.09 33.36 -7.24
C SER A 508 7.34 32.79 -6.03
N VAL A 509 7.64 33.28 -4.83
CA VAL A 509 6.99 32.83 -3.58
C VAL A 509 5.50 33.23 -3.55
N VAL A 510 5.12 34.41 -4.11
CA VAL A 510 3.70 34.77 -4.25
C VAL A 510 3.08 34.34 -5.58
N GLN A 511 3.74 33.45 -6.31
CA GLN A 511 3.28 32.84 -7.57
C GLN A 511 3.08 33.83 -8.73
N ASN A 512 3.74 35.00 -8.68
CA ASN A 512 3.81 35.94 -9.79
C ASN A 512 5.00 35.58 -10.69
N TYR A 513 4.88 34.47 -11.41
CA TYR A 513 5.98 33.92 -12.18
C TYR A 513 6.43 34.80 -13.36
N ASP A 514 5.50 35.52 -14.00
CA ASP A 514 5.83 36.41 -15.11
C ASP A 514 6.77 37.56 -14.66
N ALA A 515 6.48 38.19 -13.53
CA ALA A 515 7.33 39.20 -12.96
C ALA A 515 8.70 38.67 -12.53
N ALA A 516 8.71 37.44 -11.94
CA ALA A 516 9.95 36.75 -11.58
C ALA A 516 10.83 36.48 -12.81
N ILE A 517 10.23 35.89 -13.87
CA ILE A 517 10.91 35.61 -15.14
C ILE A 517 11.47 36.89 -15.79
N SER A 518 10.73 38.00 -15.72
CA SER A 518 11.18 39.28 -16.23
C SER A 518 12.42 39.78 -15.51
N ASP A 519 12.42 39.85 -14.17
CA ASP A 519 13.57 40.29 -13.35
C ASP A 519 14.81 39.40 -13.58
N LEU A 520 14.62 38.08 -13.62
CA LEU A 520 15.72 37.13 -13.85
C LEU A 520 16.28 37.25 -15.28
N THR A 521 15.44 37.58 -16.26
CA THR A 521 15.90 37.83 -17.64
C THR A 521 16.80 39.06 -17.70
N VAL A 522 16.49 40.11 -16.94
CA VAL A 522 17.37 41.29 -16.83
C VAL A 522 18.71 40.90 -16.18
N CYS A 523 18.68 40.07 -15.13
CA CYS A 523 19.91 39.59 -14.48
C CYS A 523 20.80 38.78 -15.43
N ILE A 524 20.20 37.87 -16.21
CA ILE A 524 20.92 37.02 -17.16
C ILE A 524 21.51 37.85 -18.32
N ASN A 525 20.78 38.84 -18.81
CA ASN A 525 21.30 39.74 -19.84
C ASN A 525 22.47 40.62 -19.35
N ALA A 526 22.50 40.93 -18.06
CA ALA A 526 23.60 41.67 -17.46
C ALA A 526 24.81 40.79 -17.12
N ASP A 527 24.57 39.54 -16.76
CA ASP A 527 25.60 38.54 -16.43
C ASP A 527 25.12 37.13 -16.88
N SER A 528 25.59 36.72 -18.05
CA SER A 528 25.29 35.41 -18.63
C SER A 528 25.94 34.23 -17.92
N THR A 529 26.75 34.46 -16.88
CA THR A 529 27.37 33.41 -16.04
C THR A 529 26.63 33.23 -14.71
N ASN A 530 25.55 33.97 -14.48
CA ASN A 530 24.77 33.84 -13.26
C ASN A 530 23.91 32.58 -13.24
N MET A 531 24.49 31.50 -12.73
CA MET A 531 23.84 30.17 -12.63
C MET A 531 22.54 30.26 -11.83
N LEU A 532 22.50 30.98 -10.70
CA LEU A 532 21.31 31.06 -9.85
C LEU A 532 20.13 31.72 -10.57
N ALA A 533 20.40 32.75 -11.43
CA ALA A 533 19.36 33.39 -12.22
C ALA A 533 18.74 32.42 -13.27
N TYR A 534 19.57 31.63 -13.96
CA TYR A 534 19.08 30.60 -14.87
C TYR A 534 18.27 29.53 -14.12
N TRP A 535 18.78 29.04 -12.99
CA TRP A 535 18.08 28.05 -12.18
C TRP A 535 16.69 28.54 -11.75
N GLN A 536 16.63 29.71 -11.09
CA GLN A 536 15.35 30.23 -10.59
C GLN A 536 14.40 30.57 -11.74
N ARG A 537 14.91 31.04 -12.90
CA ARG A 537 14.08 31.30 -14.07
C ARG A 537 13.48 30.02 -14.66
N ALA A 538 14.27 28.95 -14.76
CA ALA A 538 13.82 27.65 -15.21
C ALA A 538 12.72 27.06 -14.29
N VAL A 539 12.92 27.20 -12.97
CA VAL A 539 11.90 26.78 -11.98
C VAL A 539 10.63 27.63 -12.12
N SER A 540 10.75 28.93 -12.21
CA SER A 540 9.59 29.84 -12.37
C SER A 540 8.82 29.55 -13.67
N GLN A 541 9.53 29.31 -14.77
CA GLN A 541 8.93 28.91 -16.06
C GLN A 541 8.24 27.55 -15.94
N SER A 542 8.83 26.59 -15.24
CA SER A 542 8.25 25.26 -15.05
C SER A 542 6.96 25.32 -14.23
N LEU A 543 6.93 26.14 -13.16
CA LEU A 543 5.73 26.35 -12.35
C LEU A 543 4.65 27.10 -13.12
N PHE A 544 5.02 28.10 -13.91
CA PHE A 544 4.11 28.79 -14.80
C PHE A 544 3.52 27.85 -15.87
N ASN A 545 4.35 26.99 -16.46
CA ASN A 545 3.91 25.97 -17.41
C ASN A 545 2.88 25.01 -16.80
N ASN A 546 3.09 24.57 -15.57
CA ASN A 546 2.14 23.71 -14.88
C ASN A 546 0.79 24.42 -14.67
N TYR A 547 0.82 25.71 -14.34
CA TYR A 547 -0.39 26.53 -14.23
C TYR A 547 -1.11 26.66 -15.57
N GLU A 548 -0.40 26.99 -16.64
CA GLU A 548 -0.98 27.11 -17.99
C GLU A 548 -1.50 25.74 -18.52
N ALA A 549 -0.79 24.63 -18.23
CA ALA A 549 -1.24 23.29 -18.55
C ALA A 549 -2.57 22.93 -17.87
N SER A 550 -2.75 23.34 -16.59
CA SER A 550 -4.00 23.15 -15.86
C SER A 550 -5.19 23.89 -16.49
N ARG A 551 -4.93 24.92 -17.29
CA ARG A 551 -5.91 25.68 -18.08
C ARG A 551 -6.11 25.15 -19.48
N GLY A 552 -5.45 24.04 -19.85
CA GLY A 552 -5.57 23.40 -21.16
C GLY A 552 -4.71 24.01 -22.27
N MET A 553 -3.73 24.84 -21.94
CA MET A 553 -2.80 25.42 -22.91
C MET A 553 -1.72 24.40 -23.34
N ASP A 554 -1.22 24.53 -24.57
CA ASP A 554 -0.07 23.73 -25.03
C ASP A 554 1.22 24.33 -24.49
N VAL A 555 1.82 23.64 -23.54
CA VAL A 555 2.99 24.10 -22.78
C VAL A 555 4.33 23.56 -23.30
N ARG A 556 4.35 22.80 -24.40
CA ARG A 556 5.57 22.17 -24.92
C ARG A 556 6.69 23.19 -25.24
N LEU A 557 6.36 24.32 -25.84
CA LEU A 557 7.33 25.36 -26.16
C LEU A 557 7.87 26.02 -24.89
N LEU A 558 7.01 26.25 -23.89
CA LEU A 558 7.40 26.83 -22.60
C LEU A 558 8.31 25.86 -21.82
N ALA A 559 7.99 24.57 -21.84
CA ALA A 559 8.82 23.55 -21.23
C ALA A 559 10.22 23.49 -21.87
N ALA A 560 10.32 23.62 -23.20
CA ALA A 560 11.60 23.65 -23.90
C ALA A 560 12.46 24.86 -23.50
N LYS A 561 11.86 26.03 -23.22
CA LYS A 561 12.59 27.20 -22.70
C LYS A 561 13.14 26.97 -21.29
N ALA A 562 12.34 26.39 -20.41
CA ALA A 562 12.78 26.02 -19.07
C ALA A 562 13.91 24.98 -19.10
N GLU A 563 13.82 23.96 -20.00
CA GLU A 563 14.86 22.95 -20.17
C GLU A 563 16.17 23.57 -20.66
N ALA A 564 16.12 24.54 -21.60
CA ALA A 564 17.30 25.24 -22.05
C ALA A 564 17.98 26.04 -20.94
N ASP A 565 17.23 26.69 -20.03
CA ASP A 565 17.77 27.35 -18.87
C ASP A 565 18.42 26.38 -17.88
N PHE A 566 17.81 25.21 -17.63
CA PHE A 566 18.45 24.17 -16.82
C PHE A 566 19.74 23.65 -17.47
N ASP A 567 19.78 23.49 -18.79
CA ASP A 567 20.97 23.05 -19.51
C ASP A 567 22.13 24.04 -19.33
N VAL A 568 21.84 25.34 -19.37
CA VAL A 568 22.84 26.39 -19.10
C VAL A 568 23.28 26.35 -17.64
N ALA A 569 22.34 26.27 -16.70
CA ALA A 569 22.64 26.18 -15.27
C ALA A 569 23.52 24.98 -14.93
N ILE A 570 23.21 23.80 -15.49
CA ILE A 570 24.00 22.55 -15.34
C ILE A 570 25.39 22.70 -15.96
N LYS A 571 25.52 23.39 -17.09
CA LYS A 571 26.82 23.64 -17.71
C LYS A 571 27.69 24.56 -16.82
N LEU A 572 27.07 25.51 -16.12
CA LEU A 572 27.77 26.42 -15.21
C LEU A 572 28.08 25.77 -13.85
N ALA A 573 27.28 24.80 -13.41
CA ALA A 573 27.44 24.06 -12.15
C ALA A 573 27.14 22.57 -12.32
N PRO A 574 28.04 21.79 -12.97
CA PRO A 574 27.78 20.39 -13.33
C PRO A 574 27.73 19.43 -12.14
N ASP A 575 28.20 19.86 -10.98
CA ASP A 575 28.22 19.07 -9.73
C ASP A 575 27.03 19.37 -8.83
N ASN A 576 26.09 20.20 -9.26
CA ASN A 576 24.90 20.52 -8.49
C ASN A 576 23.77 19.51 -8.72
N ALA A 577 23.54 18.62 -7.74
CA ALA A 577 22.53 17.56 -7.80
C ALA A 577 21.10 18.09 -7.98
N TYR A 578 20.79 19.26 -7.42
CA TYR A 578 19.44 19.82 -7.47
C TYR A 578 19.02 20.24 -8.88
N LEU A 579 19.96 20.73 -9.70
CA LEU A 579 19.68 21.09 -11.08
C LEU A 579 19.23 19.89 -11.93
N TYR A 580 19.88 18.75 -11.74
CA TYR A 580 19.46 17.52 -12.41
C TYR A 580 18.10 17.04 -11.89
N PHE A 581 17.86 17.13 -10.58
CA PHE A 581 16.56 16.77 -10.02
C PHE A 581 15.44 17.62 -10.63
N ASP A 582 15.63 18.93 -10.70
CA ASP A 582 14.61 19.86 -11.20
C ASP A 582 14.37 19.68 -12.70
N ARG A 583 15.44 19.46 -13.51
CA ARG A 583 15.28 19.12 -14.93
C ARG A 583 14.55 17.76 -15.10
N GLY A 584 14.84 16.78 -14.26
CA GLY A 584 14.12 15.52 -14.20
C GLY A 584 12.63 15.73 -13.92
N ASN A 585 12.26 16.60 -12.98
CA ASN A 585 10.88 16.95 -12.69
C ASN A 585 10.19 17.61 -13.88
N LEU A 586 10.86 18.53 -14.57
CA LEU A 586 10.34 19.13 -15.79
C LEU A 586 10.09 18.07 -16.87
N ARG A 587 11.02 17.15 -17.09
CA ARG A 587 10.89 16.02 -18.04
C ARG A 587 9.73 15.09 -17.69
N CYS A 588 9.51 14.85 -16.41
CA CYS A 588 8.34 14.09 -15.94
C CYS A 588 7.03 14.81 -16.25
N SER A 589 6.96 16.14 -16.10
CA SER A 589 5.75 16.91 -16.39
C SER A 589 5.31 16.80 -17.85
N VAL A 590 6.27 16.66 -18.77
CA VAL A 590 6.02 16.42 -20.20
C VAL A 590 6.03 14.92 -20.56
N LYS A 591 5.96 14.03 -19.57
CA LYS A 591 5.91 12.55 -19.72
C LYS A 591 7.16 11.91 -20.34
N ASN A 592 8.28 12.60 -20.34
CA ASN A 592 9.56 12.07 -20.79
C ASN A 592 10.29 11.34 -19.63
N TYR A 593 9.70 10.23 -19.17
CA TYR A 593 10.14 9.52 -17.97
C TYR A 593 11.53 8.91 -18.10
N SER A 594 11.93 8.45 -19.30
CA SER A 594 13.25 7.85 -19.52
C SER A 594 14.38 8.84 -19.23
N HIS A 595 14.35 10.02 -19.88
CA HIS A 595 15.37 11.04 -19.64
C HIS A 595 15.28 11.66 -18.24
N ALA A 596 14.09 11.66 -17.62
CA ALA A 596 13.95 12.06 -16.22
C ALA A 596 14.70 11.09 -15.28
N ILE A 597 14.61 9.79 -15.53
CA ILE A 597 15.33 8.75 -14.76
C ILE A 597 16.84 8.93 -14.91
N ASP A 598 17.36 9.29 -16.11
CA ASP A 598 18.76 9.57 -16.32
C ASP A 598 19.22 10.75 -15.45
N ASP A 599 18.44 11.84 -15.45
CA ASP A 599 18.71 13.02 -14.61
C ASP A 599 18.68 12.68 -13.12
N TYR A 600 17.64 11.97 -12.65
CA TYR A 600 17.58 11.56 -11.25
C TYR A 600 18.75 10.64 -10.87
N THR A 601 19.16 9.76 -11.77
CA THR A 601 20.32 8.88 -11.55
C THR A 601 21.60 9.71 -11.40
N LYS A 602 21.76 10.75 -12.23
CA LYS A 602 22.89 11.69 -12.10
C LYS A 602 22.80 12.46 -10.77
N ALA A 603 21.62 12.94 -10.40
CA ALA A 603 21.43 13.65 -9.12
C ALA A 603 21.80 12.77 -7.92
N ILE A 604 21.40 11.49 -7.91
CA ILE A 604 21.77 10.53 -6.86
C ILE A 604 23.29 10.29 -6.82
N SER A 605 23.94 10.20 -7.99
CA SER A 605 25.40 10.01 -8.05
C SER A 605 26.18 11.19 -7.46
N LEU A 606 25.62 12.39 -7.49
CA LEU A 606 26.20 13.61 -6.94
C LEU A 606 25.86 13.81 -5.46
N ASN A 607 24.63 13.49 -5.08
CA ASN A 607 24.18 13.59 -3.68
C ASN A 607 23.17 12.48 -3.36
N PRO A 608 23.59 11.38 -2.73
CA PRO A 608 22.74 10.23 -2.40
C PRO A 608 21.78 10.46 -1.23
N ASP A 609 21.84 11.62 -0.55
CA ASP A 609 21.04 11.90 0.65
C ASP A 609 19.73 12.64 0.36
N ILE A 610 19.47 13.00 -0.91
CA ILE A 610 18.26 13.71 -1.32
C ILE A 610 17.11 12.69 -1.49
N ALA A 611 16.25 12.58 -0.50
CA ALA A 611 15.14 11.64 -0.48
C ALA A 611 14.16 11.82 -1.64
N GLU A 612 13.89 13.08 -2.04
CA GLU A 612 12.98 13.44 -3.10
C GLU A 612 13.39 12.86 -4.46
N VAL A 613 14.68 12.74 -4.70
CA VAL A 613 15.19 12.22 -5.98
C VAL A 613 14.80 10.75 -6.13
N TYR A 614 15.01 9.94 -5.09
CA TYR A 614 14.59 8.53 -5.08
C TYR A 614 13.07 8.41 -5.19
N PHE A 615 12.33 9.24 -4.47
CA PHE A 615 10.87 9.22 -4.50
C PHE A 615 10.34 9.46 -5.92
N ASN A 616 10.81 10.53 -6.58
CA ASN A 616 10.37 10.89 -7.92
C ASN A 616 10.86 9.91 -8.98
N ARG A 617 12.09 9.37 -8.85
CA ARG A 617 12.58 8.31 -9.74
C ARG A 617 11.77 7.04 -9.59
N GLY A 618 11.42 6.66 -8.36
CA GLY A 618 10.53 5.54 -8.08
C GLY A 618 9.15 5.69 -8.75
N LEU A 619 8.56 6.89 -8.67
CA LEU A 619 7.32 7.18 -9.38
C LEU A 619 7.48 7.13 -10.91
N ALA A 620 8.59 7.63 -11.44
CA ALA A 620 8.90 7.56 -12.87
C ALA A 620 9.03 6.10 -13.34
N TYR A 621 9.68 5.22 -12.56
CA TYR A 621 9.73 3.80 -12.84
C TYR A 621 8.33 3.15 -12.82
N LEU A 622 7.43 3.52 -11.90
CA LEU A 622 6.04 3.05 -11.91
C LEU A 622 5.31 3.44 -13.20
N LYS A 623 5.53 4.66 -13.70
CA LYS A 623 4.93 5.11 -14.96
C LYS A 623 5.44 4.33 -16.19
N LEU A 624 6.64 3.78 -16.12
CA LEU A 624 7.22 2.87 -17.14
C LEU A 624 6.93 1.38 -16.89
N GLY A 625 6.22 1.03 -15.80
CA GLY A 625 5.88 -0.35 -15.47
C GLY A 625 7.01 -1.14 -14.79
N ASN A 626 8.12 -0.49 -14.41
CA ASN A 626 9.24 -1.14 -13.75
C ASN A 626 9.05 -1.16 -12.22
N LYS A 627 8.23 -2.09 -11.76
CA LYS A 627 7.83 -2.21 -10.36
C LYS A 627 9.01 -2.48 -9.41
N GLN A 628 9.94 -3.32 -9.81
CA GLN A 628 11.07 -3.72 -8.95
C GLN A 628 11.98 -2.53 -8.61
N GLN A 629 12.39 -1.77 -9.61
CA GLN A 629 13.23 -0.58 -9.40
C GLN A 629 12.47 0.52 -8.66
N ALA A 630 11.17 0.66 -8.93
CA ALA A 630 10.32 1.61 -8.23
C ALA A 630 10.26 1.33 -6.73
N VAL A 631 10.02 0.07 -6.32
CA VAL A 631 9.96 -0.31 -4.91
C VAL A 631 11.32 -0.10 -4.22
N ALA A 632 12.42 -0.42 -4.88
CA ALA A 632 13.77 -0.19 -4.32
C ALA A 632 14.03 1.31 -4.07
N ASP A 633 13.67 2.18 -5.02
CA ASP A 633 13.83 3.62 -4.86
C ASP A 633 12.89 4.19 -3.79
N LEU A 634 11.64 3.77 -3.76
CA LEU A 634 10.67 4.19 -2.74
C LEU A 634 11.10 3.72 -1.34
N SER A 635 11.66 2.51 -1.20
CA SER A 635 12.27 2.05 0.05
C SER A 635 13.37 3.00 0.51
N LYS A 636 14.28 3.38 -0.41
CA LYS A 636 15.35 4.33 -0.09
C LYS A 636 14.82 5.72 0.27
N ALA A 637 13.80 6.21 -0.42
CA ALA A 637 13.14 7.48 -0.09
C ALA A 637 12.51 7.45 1.31
N GLY A 638 11.82 6.36 1.67
CA GLY A 638 11.26 6.15 3.00
C GLY A 638 12.33 6.07 4.09
N GLU A 639 13.43 5.35 3.83
CA GLU A 639 14.60 5.29 4.70
C GLU A 639 15.18 6.68 4.96
N LEU A 640 15.25 7.53 3.94
CA LEU A 640 15.75 8.91 4.06
C LEU A 640 14.72 9.90 4.66
N GLY A 641 13.54 9.44 5.07
CA GLY A 641 12.57 10.21 5.84
C GLY A 641 11.30 10.62 5.09
N LEU A 642 11.10 10.21 3.85
CA LEU A 642 9.84 10.39 3.12
C LEU A 642 8.89 9.21 3.37
N TYR A 643 8.24 9.18 4.53
CA TYR A 643 7.39 8.07 4.98
C TYR A 643 6.20 7.77 4.04
N ASP A 644 5.74 8.75 3.24
CA ASP A 644 4.70 8.56 2.22
C ASP A 644 5.05 7.43 1.23
N ALA A 645 6.35 7.20 1.02
CA ALA A 645 6.85 6.13 0.17
C ALA A 645 6.35 4.74 0.59
N TYR A 646 6.20 4.49 1.90
CA TYR A 646 5.71 3.21 2.41
C TYR A 646 4.25 2.94 2.06
N SER A 647 3.42 3.99 1.96
CA SER A 647 2.04 3.88 1.48
C SER A 647 1.99 3.44 0.03
N ILE A 648 2.88 3.99 -0.81
CA ILE A 648 2.97 3.64 -2.23
C ILE A 648 3.52 2.22 -2.39
N ILE A 649 4.56 1.83 -1.64
CA ILE A 649 5.10 0.46 -1.63
C ILE A 649 3.98 -0.55 -1.35
N LYS A 650 3.20 -0.32 -0.30
CA LYS A 650 2.07 -1.19 0.08
C LYS A 650 1.01 -1.30 -1.03
N GLN A 651 0.72 -0.21 -1.74
CA GLN A 651 -0.20 -0.24 -2.88
C GLN A 651 0.31 -1.11 -4.04
N GLN A 652 1.63 -1.23 -4.21
CA GLN A 652 2.23 -2.05 -5.26
C GLN A 652 2.27 -3.55 -4.91
N GLN A 653 2.00 -3.93 -3.68
CA GLN A 653 1.96 -5.33 -3.22
C GLN A 653 0.57 -5.97 -3.35
N LYS A 654 -0.45 -5.15 -3.58
CA LYS A 654 -1.83 -5.57 -3.88
C LYS A 654 -1.98 -5.89 -5.37
#